data_fcb9ef2872b1887d196ac5bea8ab5771
#
_entry.id   fcb9ef2872b1887d196ac5bea8ab5771
#
_cell.length_a   1.000
_cell.length_b   1.000
_cell.length_c   1.000
_cell.angle_alpha   90.00
_cell.angle_beta   90.00
_cell.angle_gamma   90.00
#
_symmetry.space_group_name_H-M   'P 1'
#
loop_
_entity.id
_entity.type
_entity.pdbx_description
1 polymer ?
#
loop_
_entity_poly.entity_id
_entity_poly.type
_entity_poly.pdbx_seq_one_letter_code
_entity_poly.pdbx_strand_id
1 'polypeptide(L)'
;MTMMIGKRAAATLLGSLLLAGTALSDATAQAGKYKEAPMLAEQVKAGRLPAVDQRLPETPLVVPTVERTGQYGGIWRRAFLGPADANNYVRVVYDSLFRFSPDGSKLEPKIASAAEPSADFKVWTIKLRKGSRWSDGAPFGADDIMFWYKDVLLNKDLTASLPGWMRNKDGSPAQVEKIDDATVKFTFAEPATLFLTALTATDGGDRTFAAFLPAHYLKKFHPSYTPKEEVDKAAQAAGFKTWVELFAARNAPPENPERPTMAAWVPTSRVSDPVFTLRRNPYFVGVDSDGNQLPYFDEVRFTYFADAQALNLAAIAGDFDMQERHINMTNYPVFKDQEKTGKYKVITWPTFGGADAAISFNQTYKADPEMAKLMATREFRVALSHAINRDQIKESAFLGLGEARQGVAAPWHPYYPGDDVAKKYTAYDAATANKLLDGLGLTKKDAQGFRLLPSGKPATIEISIVPAFGAWPDVGQLVAKDWEKVGIKSIVQIRERALHFKMRDANELMAEIWNQDTTGFPFTGNTKFDVRIPAIQIGNFGPLHGQWYRSGGKEGVEPTPEIKKIVELIDTAKSGGPDVQIKSAQEIFKIWAEQLYEVGVIGLTPMIQGVVVVNSRMRNVPSQLGNDWPLRTPGNARPEQFFYQR
;
A
#
# COMPACT_ATOMS: atom_id res chain seq x y z
N MET A 1 -23.86 -27.70 74.55
CA MET A 1 -24.95 -27.53 75.52
C MET A 1 -26.13 -27.00 74.71
N THR A 2 -26.97 -27.90 74.10
CA THR A 2 -28.27 -28.27 74.60
C THR A 2 -29.27 -27.11 74.52
N MET A 3 -30.33 -27.15 73.84
CA MET A 3 -31.50 -28.03 73.56
C MET A 3 -32.50 -27.16 72.77
N MET A 4 -33.06 -27.55 71.63
CA MET A 4 -34.24 -28.40 71.43
C MET A 4 -35.62 -27.74 71.63
N ILE A 5 -36.49 -27.91 70.57
CA ILE A 5 -37.93 -28.15 70.51
C ILE A 5 -38.83 -26.90 70.61
N GLY A 6 -39.85 -26.71 69.75
CA GLY A 6 -40.84 -27.62 69.23
C GLY A 6 -41.93 -26.97 68.40
N LYS A 7 -42.60 -27.81 67.67
CA LYS A 7 -43.75 -27.73 66.76
C LYS A 7 -45.00 -27.03 67.33
N ARG A 8 -45.79 -26.42 66.44
CA ARG A 8 -47.15 -26.90 66.11
C ARG A 8 -47.82 -26.07 64.98
N ALA A 9 -48.51 -26.82 64.16
CA ALA A 9 -49.32 -26.39 63.05
C ALA A 9 -50.74 -25.93 63.50
N ALA A 10 -51.36 -25.08 62.69
CA ALA A 10 -52.82 -25.09 62.51
C ALA A 10 -53.18 -24.46 61.14
N ALA A 11 -53.92 -25.23 60.34
CA ALA A 11 -54.53 -24.84 59.09
C ALA A 11 -55.84 -24.12 59.34
N THR A 12 -56.25 -23.19 58.49
CA THR A 12 -57.64 -22.93 58.16
C THR A 12 -57.80 -22.29 56.78
N LEU A 13 -58.79 -22.75 56.07
CA LEU A 13 -59.16 -22.54 54.66
C LEU A 13 -59.85 -21.19 54.33
N LEU A 14 -59.91 -20.97 53.04
CA LEU A 14 -60.81 -20.25 52.16
C LEU A 14 -60.68 -18.74 51.94
N GLY A 15 -60.60 -18.43 50.64
CA GLY A 15 -60.88 -17.12 50.08
C GLY A 15 -60.31 -16.93 48.68
N SER A 16 -61.01 -17.49 47.67
CA SER A 16 -60.69 -17.26 46.24
C SER A 16 -61.01 -15.82 45.86
N LEU A 17 -60.07 -15.06 45.39
CA LEU A 17 -60.30 -13.89 44.49
C LEU A 17 -59.26 -13.93 43.35
N LEU A 18 -59.74 -14.21 42.15
CA LEU A 18 -59.02 -14.00 40.91
C LEU A 18 -58.77 -12.50 40.72
N LEU A 19 -57.49 -12.10 40.80
CA LEU A 19 -56.98 -10.85 40.21
C LEU A 19 -55.99 -11.25 39.12
N ALA A 20 -56.41 -11.02 37.87
CA ALA A 20 -55.54 -11.09 36.71
C ALA A 20 -54.49 -9.98 36.81
N GLY A 21 -53.36 -10.31 37.41
CA GLY A 21 -52.13 -9.51 37.39
C GLY A 21 -51.42 -9.77 36.07
N THR A 22 -51.46 -8.80 35.15
CA THR A 22 -50.52 -8.76 34.01
C THR A 22 -49.09 -8.71 34.54
N ALA A 23 -48.45 -9.85 34.49
CA ALA A 23 -46.98 -9.91 34.70
C ALA A 23 -46.31 -9.16 33.54
N LEU A 24 -45.99 -7.90 33.76
CA LEU A 24 -44.93 -7.21 33.02
C LEU A 24 -43.66 -7.98 33.37
N SER A 25 -43.27 -8.90 32.50
CA SER A 25 -41.91 -9.44 32.50
C SER A 25 -40.99 -8.29 32.16
N ASP A 26 -40.39 -7.69 33.18
CA ASP A 26 -39.14 -6.96 33.03
C ASP A 26 -38.13 -7.94 32.45
N ALA A 27 -38.07 -7.99 31.12
CA ALA A 27 -36.93 -8.53 30.41
C ALA A 27 -35.77 -7.56 30.72
N THR A 28 -35.07 -7.81 31.81
CA THR A 28 -33.72 -7.27 32.00
C THR A 28 -32.93 -7.74 30.79
N ALA A 29 -32.79 -6.85 29.80
CA ALA A 29 -31.91 -7.07 28.67
C ALA A 29 -30.53 -7.38 29.26
N GLN A 30 -30.13 -8.64 29.14
CA GLN A 30 -28.78 -9.06 29.50
C GLN A 30 -27.84 -8.16 28.71
N ALA A 31 -27.05 -7.32 29.39
CA ALA A 31 -26.13 -6.41 28.74
C ALA A 31 -25.26 -7.24 27.78
N GLY A 32 -25.33 -6.93 26.48
CA GLY A 32 -24.60 -7.66 25.45
C GLY A 32 -23.11 -7.63 25.73
N LYS A 33 -22.39 -8.64 25.29
CA LYS A 33 -20.91 -8.76 25.44
C LYS A 33 -20.18 -7.59 24.79
N TYR A 34 -20.76 -7.02 23.72
CA TYR A 34 -20.16 -5.95 22.93
C TYR A 34 -21.05 -4.70 22.92
N LYS A 35 -20.41 -3.56 22.64
CA LYS A 35 -21.06 -2.24 22.57
C LYS A 35 -20.97 -1.70 21.14
N GLU A 36 -21.97 -0.93 20.73
CA GLU A 36 -22.07 -0.36 19.38
C GLU A 36 -22.18 1.17 19.38
N ALA A 37 -21.92 1.78 18.23
CA ALA A 37 -22.09 3.21 18.06
C ALA A 37 -23.56 3.62 18.23
N PRO A 38 -23.87 4.79 18.83
CA PRO A 38 -25.26 5.25 19.03
C PRO A 38 -26.09 5.25 17.74
N MET A 39 -25.50 5.66 16.60
CA MET A 39 -26.20 5.63 15.31
C MET A 39 -26.61 4.23 14.86
N LEU A 40 -25.88 3.18 15.25
CA LEU A 40 -26.24 1.80 14.96
C LEU A 40 -27.28 1.29 15.97
N ALA A 41 -27.14 1.66 17.25
CA ALA A 41 -28.12 1.32 18.29
C ALA A 41 -29.53 1.83 17.93
N GLU A 42 -29.65 3.03 17.32
CA GLU A 42 -30.92 3.54 16.80
C GLU A 42 -31.49 2.64 15.69
N GLN A 43 -30.67 2.11 14.81
CA GLN A 43 -31.11 1.19 13.75
C GLN A 43 -31.53 -0.17 14.31
N VAL A 44 -30.80 -0.67 15.33
CA VAL A 44 -31.18 -1.90 16.06
C VAL A 44 -32.54 -1.70 16.74
N LYS A 45 -32.72 -0.59 17.46
CA LYS A 45 -34.00 -0.25 18.11
C LYS A 45 -35.15 -0.13 17.11
N ALA A 46 -34.85 0.35 15.91
CA ALA A 46 -35.83 0.46 14.81
C ALA A 46 -36.05 -0.86 14.04
N GLY A 47 -35.42 -1.97 14.45
CA GLY A 47 -35.54 -3.28 13.79
C GLY A 47 -34.87 -3.36 12.40
N ARG A 48 -34.04 -2.38 12.03
CA ARG A 48 -33.34 -2.34 10.72
C ARG A 48 -31.98 -3.04 10.72
N LEU A 49 -31.40 -3.27 11.90
CA LEU A 49 -30.17 -4.03 12.09
C LEU A 49 -30.33 -5.06 13.22
N PRO A 50 -29.68 -6.23 13.16
CA PRO A 50 -29.52 -7.12 14.30
C PRO A 50 -28.72 -6.46 15.41
N ALA A 51 -28.82 -6.96 16.65
CA ALA A 51 -27.97 -6.54 17.76
C ALA A 51 -26.48 -6.78 17.44
N VAL A 52 -25.58 -6.00 18.06
CA VAL A 52 -24.12 -6.05 17.78
C VAL A 52 -23.54 -7.46 17.95
N ASP A 53 -23.95 -8.21 18.97
CA ASP A 53 -23.49 -9.58 19.21
C ASP A 53 -23.85 -10.56 18.07
N GLN A 54 -24.90 -10.26 17.29
CA GLN A 54 -25.34 -11.04 16.12
C GLN A 54 -24.65 -10.60 14.81
N ARG A 55 -24.01 -9.44 14.81
CA ARG A 55 -23.31 -8.89 13.65
C ARG A 55 -21.82 -9.18 13.66
N LEU A 56 -21.24 -9.31 14.85
CA LEU A 56 -19.82 -9.64 15.02
C LEU A 56 -19.58 -11.14 14.80
N PRO A 57 -18.39 -11.53 14.34
CA PRO A 57 -17.99 -12.94 14.30
C PRO A 57 -17.86 -13.53 15.71
N GLU A 58 -17.86 -14.87 15.80
CA GLU A 58 -17.71 -15.58 17.09
C GLU A 58 -16.47 -15.11 17.87
N THR A 59 -15.38 -14.78 17.16
CA THR A 59 -14.14 -14.23 17.72
C THR A 59 -13.77 -12.95 16.95
N PRO A 60 -14.23 -11.77 17.38
CA PRO A 60 -13.89 -10.51 16.75
C PRO A 60 -12.38 -10.22 16.76
N LEU A 61 -11.96 -9.34 15.83
CA LEU A 61 -10.62 -8.78 15.86
C LEU A 61 -10.53 -7.77 17.02
N VAL A 62 -9.73 -8.06 18.02
CA VAL A 62 -9.39 -7.07 19.06
C VAL A 62 -8.29 -6.17 18.54
N VAL A 63 -8.57 -4.86 18.38
CA VAL A 63 -7.61 -3.85 17.97
C VAL A 63 -6.99 -3.21 19.22
N PRO A 64 -5.69 -3.42 19.48
CA PRO A 64 -5.03 -2.81 20.62
C PRO A 64 -5.10 -1.28 20.56
N THR A 65 -5.44 -0.68 21.68
CA THR A 65 -5.56 0.79 21.81
C THR A 65 -4.18 1.45 21.83
N VAL A 66 -4.00 2.55 21.09
CA VAL A 66 -2.73 3.29 21.07
C VAL A 66 -2.59 4.20 22.29
N GLU A 67 -3.58 5.06 22.56
CA GLU A 67 -3.56 5.98 23.70
C GLU A 67 -4.64 5.61 24.73
N ARG A 68 -5.88 5.47 24.28
CA ARG A 68 -7.05 5.20 25.14
C ARG A 68 -8.24 4.71 24.34
N THR A 69 -9.21 4.10 25.02
CA THR A 69 -10.55 3.81 24.49
C THR A 69 -11.18 5.07 23.93
N GLY A 70 -11.74 4.98 22.72
CA GLY A 70 -12.25 6.12 21.98
C GLY A 70 -13.70 6.48 22.28
N GLN A 71 -14.17 7.53 21.61
CA GLN A 71 -15.52 8.03 21.65
C GLN A 71 -16.14 7.95 20.27
N TYR A 72 -17.36 7.46 20.18
CA TYR A 72 -18.07 7.38 18.91
C TYR A 72 -18.52 8.72 18.40
N GLY A 73 -18.59 8.82 17.09
CA GLY A 73 -19.19 9.93 16.37
C GLY A 73 -18.22 10.82 15.63
N GLY A 74 -18.76 11.66 14.78
CA GLY A 74 -18.01 12.64 14.02
C GLY A 74 -17.58 12.15 12.64
N ILE A 75 -16.97 13.10 11.91
CA ILE A 75 -16.52 12.94 10.53
C ILE A 75 -15.00 13.10 10.52
N TRP A 76 -14.29 12.16 9.93
CA TRP A 76 -12.87 12.29 9.63
C TRP A 76 -12.70 12.95 8.26
N ARG A 77 -12.32 14.23 8.26
CA ARG A 77 -12.16 15.06 7.05
C ARG A 77 -10.76 14.88 6.48
N ARG A 78 -10.71 14.55 5.19
CA ARG A 78 -9.51 14.34 4.40
C ARG A 78 -9.62 15.03 3.04
N ALA A 79 -8.52 15.03 2.29
CA ALA A 79 -8.43 15.56 0.93
C ALA A 79 -7.90 14.52 -0.06
N PHE A 80 -8.20 14.72 -1.36
CA PHE A 80 -7.64 13.94 -2.46
C PHE A 80 -7.58 14.77 -3.75
N LEU A 81 -6.78 14.31 -4.72
CA LEU A 81 -6.58 14.97 -6.01
C LEU A 81 -7.37 14.31 -7.15
N GLY A 82 -8.57 13.82 -6.84
CA GLY A 82 -9.48 13.23 -7.83
C GLY A 82 -9.39 11.72 -7.99
N PRO A 83 -10.12 11.14 -8.96
CA PRO A 83 -10.29 9.68 -9.12
C PRO A 83 -8.97 8.91 -9.33
N ALA A 84 -7.99 9.51 -10.01
CA ALA A 84 -6.66 8.92 -10.19
C ALA A 84 -5.89 8.72 -8.86
N ASP A 85 -6.33 9.39 -7.79
CA ASP A 85 -5.79 9.30 -6.43
C ASP A 85 -6.60 8.36 -5.51
N ALA A 86 -7.31 7.39 -6.06
CA ALA A 86 -8.08 6.37 -5.33
C ALA A 86 -7.24 5.56 -4.32
N ASN A 87 -5.90 5.64 -4.40
CA ASN A 87 -4.98 5.12 -3.39
C ASN A 87 -5.26 5.66 -1.97
N ASN A 88 -5.82 6.85 -1.82
CA ASN A 88 -6.28 7.37 -0.54
C ASN A 88 -7.32 6.47 0.13
N TYR A 89 -8.28 5.94 -0.65
CA TYR A 89 -9.28 4.99 -0.17
C TYR A 89 -8.62 3.71 0.34
N VAL A 90 -7.78 3.07 -0.50
CA VAL A 90 -7.10 1.80 -0.16
C VAL A 90 -6.29 1.91 1.13
N ARG A 91 -5.62 3.04 1.33
CA ARG A 91 -4.80 3.31 2.53
C ARG A 91 -5.65 3.44 3.79
N VAL A 92 -6.82 4.03 3.71
CA VAL A 92 -7.73 4.20 4.86
C VAL A 92 -8.45 2.90 5.21
N VAL A 93 -8.93 2.15 4.21
CA VAL A 93 -9.73 0.96 4.46
C VAL A 93 -8.89 -0.30 4.70
N TYR A 94 -7.73 -0.42 4.06
CA TYR A 94 -6.80 -1.55 4.19
C TYR A 94 -7.53 -2.90 4.23
N ASP A 95 -8.35 -3.18 3.21
CA ASP A 95 -9.24 -4.35 3.16
C ASP A 95 -8.49 -5.61 2.72
N SER A 96 -7.99 -6.40 3.68
CA SER A 96 -7.15 -7.58 3.46
C SER A 96 -7.34 -8.64 4.54
N LEU A 97 -6.97 -9.90 4.26
CA LEU A 97 -7.05 -11.00 5.23
C LEU A 97 -6.13 -10.79 6.43
N PHE A 98 -4.94 -10.26 6.18
CA PHE A 98 -3.92 -9.92 7.18
C PHE A 98 -3.51 -8.47 7.02
N ARG A 99 -2.78 -7.92 7.98
CA ARG A 99 -2.18 -6.59 7.91
C ARG A 99 -0.78 -6.58 8.50
N PHE A 100 0.00 -5.58 8.18
CA PHE A 100 1.26 -5.33 8.86
C PHE A 100 1.02 -4.64 10.20
N SER A 101 1.91 -4.90 11.18
CA SER A 101 2.00 -4.11 12.40
C SER A 101 2.34 -2.65 12.08
N PRO A 102 2.07 -1.70 13.00
CA PRO A 102 2.36 -0.28 12.75
C PRO A 102 3.81 0.01 12.36
N ASP A 103 4.76 -0.74 12.89
CA ASP A 103 6.19 -0.64 12.58
C ASP A 103 6.62 -1.48 11.35
N GLY A 104 5.70 -2.20 10.72
CA GLY A 104 5.98 -3.06 9.56
C GLY A 104 6.74 -4.34 9.86
N SER A 105 7.08 -4.64 11.12
CA SER A 105 7.95 -5.76 11.49
C SER A 105 7.25 -7.12 11.52
N LYS A 106 5.92 -7.14 11.62
CA LYS A 106 5.12 -8.35 11.79
C LYS A 106 3.87 -8.34 10.92
N LEU A 107 3.41 -9.54 10.60
CA LEU A 107 2.08 -9.76 10.03
C LEU A 107 1.09 -10.10 11.14
N GLU A 108 -0.08 -9.49 11.09
CA GLU A 108 -1.16 -9.67 12.06
C GLU A 108 -2.44 -10.14 11.37
N PRO A 109 -3.21 -11.03 11.99
CA PRO A 109 -4.55 -11.36 11.53
C PRO A 109 -5.45 -10.12 11.47
N LYS A 110 -6.32 -10.03 10.45
CA LYS A 110 -7.36 -9.00 10.34
C LYS A 110 -8.71 -9.64 10.06
N ILE A 111 -9.08 -9.85 8.79
CA ILE A 111 -10.31 -10.58 8.41
C ILE A 111 -10.12 -12.07 8.65
N ALA A 112 -8.96 -12.62 8.33
CA ALA A 112 -8.58 -13.95 8.79
C ALA A 112 -8.26 -13.94 10.30
N SER A 113 -8.41 -15.10 10.94
CA SER A 113 -8.05 -15.31 12.35
C SER A 113 -6.67 -15.93 12.52
N ALA A 114 -6.21 -16.74 11.56
CA ALA A 114 -4.90 -17.40 11.59
C ALA A 114 -4.42 -17.79 10.19
N ALA A 115 -3.10 -18.00 10.07
CA ALA A 115 -2.46 -18.70 8.96
C ALA A 115 -1.47 -19.71 9.53
N GLU A 116 -1.56 -20.97 9.09
CA GLU A 116 -0.76 -22.07 9.58
C GLU A 116 -0.01 -22.70 8.40
N PRO A 117 1.33 -22.56 8.33
CA PRO A 117 2.12 -23.24 7.31
C PRO A 117 2.38 -24.71 7.68
N SER A 118 2.53 -25.58 6.69
CA SER A 118 3.17 -26.89 6.86
C SER A 118 4.67 -26.72 7.17
N ALA A 119 5.30 -27.76 7.71
CA ALA A 119 6.72 -27.74 8.06
C ALA A 119 7.64 -27.43 6.87
N ASP A 120 7.24 -27.80 5.67
CA ASP A 120 7.95 -27.54 4.40
C ASP A 120 7.48 -26.28 3.68
N PHE A 121 6.56 -25.51 4.27
CA PHE A 121 5.97 -24.29 3.69
C PHE A 121 5.29 -24.48 2.32
N LYS A 122 4.97 -25.70 1.92
CA LYS A 122 4.23 -25.96 0.68
C LYS A 122 2.72 -25.83 0.85
N VAL A 123 2.23 -25.96 2.07
CA VAL A 123 0.80 -25.84 2.39
C VAL A 123 0.59 -24.74 3.40
N TRP A 124 -0.39 -23.87 3.12
CA TRP A 124 -0.83 -22.81 4.02
C TRP A 124 -2.32 -22.97 4.31
N THR A 125 -2.68 -23.17 5.57
CA THR A 125 -4.08 -23.22 6.02
C THR A 125 -4.47 -21.85 6.56
N ILE A 126 -5.42 -21.20 5.89
CA ILE A 126 -5.96 -19.89 6.30
C ILE A 126 -7.30 -20.11 7.00
N LYS A 127 -7.40 -19.66 8.24
CA LYS A 127 -8.64 -19.70 9.03
C LYS A 127 -9.31 -18.33 9.01
N LEU A 128 -10.57 -18.27 8.63
CA LEU A 128 -11.39 -17.06 8.64
C LEU A 128 -12.06 -16.91 10.01
N ARG A 129 -12.50 -15.69 10.33
CA ARG A 129 -13.32 -15.46 11.53
C ARG A 129 -14.73 -15.95 11.27
N LYS A 130 -15.10 -17.04 11.94
CA LYS A 130 -16.41 -17.67 11.77
C LYS A 130 -17.54 -16.72 12.15
N GLY A 131 -18.59 -16.64 11.31
CA GLY A 131 -19.69 -15.72 11.47
C GLY A 131 -19.44 -14.30 10.94
N SER A 132 -18.32 -14.03 10.27
CA SER A 132 -18.08 -12.75 9.58
C SER A 132 -19.11 -12.50 8.50
N ARG A 133 -19.40 -11.21 8.26
CA ARG A 133 -20.39 -10.76 7.27
C ARG A 133 -19.83 -9.64 6.41
N TRP A 134 -20.26 -9.58 5.17
CA TRP A 134 -20.07 -8.42 4.31
C TRP A 134 -20.85 -7.21 4.84
N SER A 135 -20.53 -6.03 4.36
CA SER A 135 -21.14 -4.77 4.81
C SER A 135 -22.64 -4.66 4.57
N ASP A 136 -23.20 -5.47 3.68
CA ASP A 136 -24.64 -5.61 3.43
C ASP A 136 -25.31 -6.70 4.30
N GLY A 137 -24.54 -7.37 5.16
CA GLY A 137 -25.01 -8.42 6.07
C GLY A 137 -24.97 -9.83 5.50
N ALA A 138 -24.62 -10.03 4.23
CA ALA A 138 -24.42 -11.35 3.65
C ALA A 138 -23.28 -12.09 4.36
N PRO A 139 -23.36 -13.43 4.55
CA PRO A 139 -22.27 -14.20 5.12
C PRO A 139 -20.97 -14.06 4.31
N PHE A 140 -19.82 -13.95 5.01
CA PHE A 140 -18.49 -14.02 4.42
C PHE A 140 -17.84 -15.34 4.81
N GLY A 141 -17.23 -16.04 3.85
CA GLY A 141 -16.60 -17.33 4.09
C GLY A 141 -15.69 -17.82 2.98
N ALA A 142 -15.33 -19.11 3.09
CA ALA A 142 -14.45 -19.78 2.14
C ALA A 142 -14.98 -19.74 0.70
N ASP A 143 -16.29 -19.69 0.49
CA ASP A 143 -16.88 -19.60 -0.85
C ASP A 143 -16.56 -18.29 -1.58
N ASP A 144 -16.33 -17.19 -0.86
CA ASP A 144 -15.88 -15.91 -1.43
C ASP A 144 -14.43 -15.99 -1.91
N ILE A 145 -13.58 -16.77 -1.23
CA ILE A 145 -12.21 -17.05 -1.64
C ILE A 145 -12.21 -18.02 -2.84
N MET A 146 -13.07 -19.05 -2.82
CA MET A 146 -13.19 -20.00 -3.93
C MET A 146 -13.71 -19.34 -5.20
N PHE A 147 -14.67 -18.41 -5.09
CA PHE A 147 -15.13 -17.59 -6.22
C PHE A 147 -13.99 -16.74 -6.79
N TRP A 148 -13.24 -16.04 -5.93
CA TRP A 148 -12.06 -15.30 -6.37
C TRP A 148 -11.07 -16.22 -7.11
N TYR A 149 -10.75 -17.39 -6.56
CA TYR A 149 -9.77 -18.31 -7.14
C TYR A 149 -10.24 -18.90 -8.48
N LYS A 150 -11.42 -19.53 -8.49
CA LYS A 150 -11.89 -20.30 -9.65
C LYS A 150 -12.41 -19.42 -10.78
N ASP A 151 -13.20 -18.40 -10.42
CA ASP A 151 -14.00 -17.66 -11.39
C ASP A 151 -13.34 -16.33 -11.82
N VAL A 152 -12.38 -15.84 -11.03
CA VAL A 152 -11.68 -14.57 -11.33
C VAL A 152 -10.20 -14.81 -11.59
N LEU A 153 -9.46 -15.44 -10.66
CA LEU A 153 -8.01 -15.62 -10.81
C LEU A 153 -7.66 -16.57 -11.97
N LEU A 154 -8.37 -17.68 -12.10
CA LEU A 154 -8.14 -18.66 -13.17
C LEU A 154 -8.87 -18.34 -14.48
N ASN A 155 -9.72 -17.34 -14.49
CA ASN A 155 -10.42 -16.87 -15.68
C ASN A 155 -9.49 -15.98 -16.52
N LYS A 156 -9.15 -16.42 -17.73
CA LYS A 156 -8.21 -15.72 -18.63
C LYS A 156 -8.75 -14.39 -19.15
N ASP A 157 -10.08 -14.22 -19.21
CA ASP A 157 -10.70 -12.95 -19.63
C ASP A 157 -10.55 -11.89 -18.54
N LEU A 158 -10.63 -12.29 -17.26
CA LEU A 158 -10.51 -11.38 -16.10
C LEU A 158 -9.08 -11.22 -15.62
N THR A 159 -8.24 -12.25 -15.73
CA THR A 159 -6.86 -12.28 -15.23
C THR A 159 -5.92 -12.72 -16.35
N ALA A 160 -5.32 -11.76 -17.04
CA ALA A 160 -4.42 -12.03 -18.17
C ALA A 160 -3.14 -12.78 -17.76
N SER A 161 -2.67 -12.58 -16.52
CA SER A 161 -1.50 -13.27 -15.97
C SER A 161 -1.66 -13.51 -14.48
N LEU A 162 -1.24 -14.70 -14.02
CA LEU A 162 -1.24 -15.03 -12.60
C LEU A 162 -0.29 -14.11 -11.82
N PRO A 163 -0.68 -13.63 -10.64
CA PRO A 163 0.23 -12.91 -9.75
C PRO A 163 1.36 -13.83 -9.30
N GLY A 164 2.56 -13.29 -9.17
CA GLY A 164 3.76 -14.07 -8.86
C GLY A 164 3.66 -14.92 -7.58
N TRP A 165 2.90 -14.45 -6.60
CA TRP A 165 2.68 -15.14 -5.33
C TRP A 165 1.69 -16.33 -5.41
N MET A 166 0.95 -16.46 -6.53
CA MET A 166 0.08 -17.60 -6.84
C MET A 166 0.64 -18.51 -7.93
N ARG A 167 1.85 -18.26 -8.40
CA ARG A 167 2.46 -19.00 -9.52
C ARG A 167 3.64 -19.85 -9.05
N ASN A 168 3.59 -21.13 -9.35
CA ASN A 168 4.70 -22.08 -9.20
C ASN A 168 5.82 -21.79 -10.23
N LYS A 169 7.00 -22.38 -10.05
CA LYS A 169 8.15 -22.22 -10.96
C LYS A 169 7.87 -22.67 -12.39
N ASP A 170 7.05 -23.71 -12.57
CA ASP A 170 6.60 -24.20 -13.86
C ASP A 170 5.53 -23.33 -14.53
N GLY A 171 5.12 -22.23 -13.87
CA GLY A 171 4.09 -21.33 -14.34
C GLY A 171 2.66 -21.72 -13.96
N SER A 172 2.44 -22.91 -13.37
CA SER A 172 1.13 -23.35 -12.92
C SER A 172 0.63 -22.53 -11.71
N PRO A 173 -0.70 -22.40 -11.49
CA PRO A 173 -1.24 -21.76 -10.31
C PRO A 173 -1.04 -22.64 -9.07
N ALA A 174 -0.82 -22.01 -7.90
CA ALA A 174 -1.02 -22.67 -6.61
C ALA A 174 -2.47 -23.15 -6.51
N GLN A 175 -2.69 -24.31 -5.88
CA GLN A 175 -4.01 -24.89 -5.71
C GLN A 175 -4.69 -24.29 -4.47
N VAL A 176 -6.00 -24.01 -4.56
CA VAL A 176 -6.80 -23.54 -3.44
C VAL A 176 -7.98 -24.47 -3.24
N GLU A 177 -8.17 -24.93 -2.00
CA GLU A 177 -9.23 -25.86 -1.63
C GLU A 177 -10.02 -25.31 -0.44
N LYS A 178 -11.33 -25.41 -0.51
CA LYS A 178 -12.23 -25.19 0.63
C LYS A 178 -12.20 -26.44 1.52
N ILE A 179 -11.82 -26.29 2.78
CA ILE A 179 -11.85 -27.38 3.78
C ILE A 179 -13.19 -27.39 4.51
N ASP A 180 -13.64 -26.19 4.94
CA ASP A 180 -14.95 -25.91 5.51
C ASP A 180 -15.35 -24.46 5.23
N ASP A 181 -16.47 -23.98 5.77
CA ASP A 181 -16.99 -22.63 5.50
C ASP A 181 -16.07 -21.51 6.02
N ALA A 182 -15.16 -21.79 6.93
CA ALA A 182 -14.23 -20.82 7.51
C ALA A 182 -12.75 -21.19 7.31
N THR A 183 -12.44 -22.22 6.52
CA THR A 183 -11.07 -22.72 6.34
C THR A 183 -10.77 -22.97 4.86
N VAL A 184 -9.68 -22.39 4.37
CA VAL A 184 -9.14 -22.64 3.02
C VAL A 184 -7.69 -23.05 3.09
N LYS A 185 -7.29 -23.91 2.15
CA LYS A 185 -5.93 -24.44 2.03
C LYS A 185 -5.33 -24.00 0.69
N PHE A 186 -4.13 -23.41 0.74
CA PHE A 186 -3.31 -23.09 -0.41
C PHE A 186 -2.17 -24.09 -0.49
N THR A 187 -1.97 -24.69 -1.65
CA THR A 187 -0.93 -25.71 -1.88
C THR A 187 -0.04 -25.29 -3.05
N PHE A 188 1.27 -25.26 -2.81
CA PHE A 188 2.31 -24.88 -3.75
C PHE A 188 3.17 -26.10 -4.11
N ALA A 189 3.73 -26.11 -5.32
CA ALA A 189 4.67 -27.15 -5.75
C ALA A 189 6.02 -27.03 -5.01
N GLU A 190 6.45 -25.81 -4.71
CA GLU A 190 7.68 -25.49 -3.97
C GLU A 190 7.35 -24.79 -2.63
N PRO A 191 8.32 -24.72 -1.69
CA PRO A 191 8.17 -23.93 -0.46
C PRO A 191 7.82 -22.47 -0.77
N ALA A 192 6.75 -21.95 -0.17
CA ALA A 192 6.25 -20.58 -0.37
C ALA A 192 6.35 -19.78 0.94
N THR A 193 7.55 -19.58 1.45
CA THR A 193 7.79 -18.95 2.77
C THR A 193 7.35 -17.48 2.83
N LEU A 194 7.30 -16.79 1.69
CA LEU A 194 6.86 -15.40 1.56
C LEU A 194 5.38 -15.26 1.18
N PHE A 195 4.62 -16.36 1.07
CA PHE A 195 3.22 -16.33 0.66
C PHE A 195 2.38 -15.35 1.47
N LEU A 196 2.47 -15.43 2.80
CA LEU A 196 1.66 -14.58 3.68
C LEU A 196 2.05 -13.10 3.56
N THR A 197 3.33 -12.80 3.41
CA THR A 197 3.83 -11.44 3.18
C THR A 197 3.32 -10.88 1.86
N ALA A 198 3.41 -11.68 0.79
CA ALA A 198 2.94 -11.29 -0.53
C ALA A 198 1.42 -11.10 -0.55
N LEU A 199 0.66 -12.02 0.06
CA LEU A 199 -0.79 -11.92 0.22
C LEU A 199 -1.21 -10.64 0.96
N THR A 200 -0.46 -10.24 1.99
CA THR A 200 -0.74 -9.03 2.78
C THR A 200 -0.34 -7.74 2.06
N ALA A 201 0.79 -7.78 1.33
CA ALA A 201 1.30 -6.65 0.56
C ALA A 201 0.54 -6.40 -0.75
N THR A 202 -0.28 -7.38 -1.21
CA THR A 202 -1.08 -7.20 -2.43
C THR A 202 -2.00 -6.00 -2.32
N ASP A 203 -2.19 -5.35 -3.43
CA ASP A 203 -3.03 -4.17 -3.52
C ASP A 203 -4.51 -4.56 -3.37
N GLY A 204 -5.10 -4.30 -2.21
CA GLY A 204 -6.56 -4.37 -2.03
C GLY A 204 -7.33 -3.42 -2.97
N GLY A 205 -6.64 -2.51 -3.66
CA GLY A 205 -7.16 -1.71 -4.75
C GLY A 205 -7.07 -2.40 -6.11
N ASP A 206 -6.22 -3.41 -6.28
CA ASP A 206 -6.22 -4.24 -7.47
C ASP A 206 -7.24 -5.38 -7.29
N ARG A 207 -8.36 -5.17 -7.93
CA ARG A 207 -9.61 -5.93 -7.86
C ARG A 207 -9.48 -7.42 -8.15
N THR A 208 -8.40 -7.83 -8.82
CA THR A 208 -8.12 -9.23 -9.17
C THR A 208 -7.27 -9.96 -8.14
N PHE A 209 -6.50 -9.24 -7.33
CA PHE A 209 -5.52 -9.82 -6.41
C PHE A 209 -5.91 -9.80 -4.93
N ALA A 210 -7.02 -9.17 -4.56
CA ALA A 210 -7.63 -9.44 -3.27
C ALA A 210 -8.03 -10.92 -3.23
N ALA A 211 -7.56 -11.68 -2.26
CA ALA A 211 -7.80 -13.12 -2.19
C ALA A 211 -9.25 -13.49 -1.81
N PHE A 212 -10.19 -12.56 -1.89
CA PHE A 212 -11.62 -12.75 -1.64
C PHE A 212 -12.44 -11.66 -2.36
N LEU A 213 -13.63 -12.02 -2.80
CA LEU A 213 -14.55 -11.12 -3.48
C LEU A 213 -16.00 -11.41 -3.04
N PRO A 214 -16.91 -10.42 -3.04
CA PRO A 214 -18.32 -10.63 -2.66
C PRO A 214 -19.05 -11.47 -3.72
N ALA A 215 -18.96 -12.79 -3.59
CA ALA A 215 -19.48 -13.75 -4.56
C ALA A 215 -20.98 -13.56 -4.79
N HIS A 216 -21.79 -13.36 -3.73
CA HIS A 216 -23.24 -13.13 -3.79
C HIS A 216 -23.63 -11.88 -4.62
N TYR A 217 -22.75 -10.89 -4.69
CA TYR A 217 -22.94 -9.68 -5.48
C TYR A 217 -22.43 -9.83 -6.91
N LEU A 218 -21.18 -10.31 -7.07
CA LEU A 218 -20.48 -10.31 -8.37
C LEU A 218 -20.93 -11.42 -9.31
N LYS A 219 -21.49 -12.52 -8.82
CA LYS A 219 -22.06 -13.60 -9.65
C LYS A 219 -23.14 -13.09 -10.61
N LYS A 220 -23.85 -12.04 -10.25
CA LYS A 220 -24.86 -11.37 -11.11
C LYS A 220 -24.26 -10.81 -12.41
N PHE A 221 -22.97 -10.55 -12.45
CA PHE A 221 -22.24 -9.96 -13.57
C PHE A 221 -21.23 -10.90 -14.19
N HIS A 222 -21.32 -12.21 -13.87
CA HIS A 222 -20.38 -13.22 -14.35
C HIS A 222 -21.11 -14.27 -15.20
N PRO A 223 -20.66 -14.56 -16.45
CA PRO A 223 -21.38 -15.43 -17.40
C PRO A 223 -21.45 -16.91 -16.96
N SER A 224 -20.68 -17.35 -15.98
CA SER A 224 -20.80 -18.69 -15.40
C SER A 224 -22.02 -18.84 -14.45
N TYR A 225 -22.65 -17.74 -14.03
CA TYR A 225 -23.76 -17.74 -13.07
C TYR A 225 -25.01 -17.04 -13.58
N THR A 226 -24.86 -16.12 -14.52
CA THR A 226 -25.94 -15.38 -15.17
C THR A 226 -25.80 -15.61 -16.67
N PRO A 227 -26.87 -15.86 -17.43
CA PRO A 227 -26.79 -16.08 -18.87
C PRO A 227 -25.99 -14.97 -19.57
N LYS A 228 -25.03 -15.36 -20.42
CA LYS A 228 -24.11 -14.41 -21.05
C LYS A 228 -24.84 -13.28 -21.78
N GLU A 229 -25.95 -13.59 -22.44
CA GLU A 229 -26.77 -12.58 -23.14
C GLU A 229 -27.35 -11.52 -22.19
N GLU A 230 -27.71 -11.90 -20.96
CA GLU A 230 -28.20 -10.97 -19.94
C GLU A 230 -27.06 -10.09 -19.40
N VAL A 231 -25.89 -10.69 -19.18
CA VAL A 231 -24.70 -9.93 -18.74
C VAL A 231 -24.24 -8.97 -19.83
N ASP A 232 -24.24 -9.40 -21.10
CA ASP A 232 -23.87 -8.53 -22.24
C ASP A 232 -24.89 -7.38 -22.40
N LYS A 233 -26.18 -7.63 -22.25
CA LYS A 233 -27.21 -6.57 -22.23
C LYS A 233 -27.00 -5.58 -21.08
N ALA A 234 -26.69 -6.09 -19.88
CA ALA A 234 -26.38 -5.25 -18.74
C ALA A 234 -25.10 -4.41 -18.97
N ALA A 235 -24.09 -4.96 -19.64
CA ALA A 235 -22.89 -4.23 -20.00
C ALA A 235 -23.22 -3.08 -20.97
N GLN A 236 -23.96 -3.35 -22.05
CA GLN A 236 -24.37 -2.35 -23.02
C GLN A 236 -25.26 -1.25 -22.39
N ALA A 237 -26.21 -1.64 -21.55
CA ALA A 237 -27.08 -0.70 -20.83
C ALA A 237 -26.29 0.23 -19.88
N ALA A 238 -25.18 -0.25 -19.33
CA ALA A 238 -24.26 0.51 -18.48
C ALA A 238 -23.17 1.26 -19.25
N GLY A 239 -23.16 1.20 -20.61
CA GLY A 239 -22.20 1.90 -21.45
C GLY A 239 -20.84 1.17 -21.62
N PHE A 240 -20.74 -0.10 -21.25
CA PHE A 240 -19.55 -0.92 -21.42
C PHE A 240 -19.61 -1.77 -22.68
N LYS A 241 -18.45 -2.03 -23.29
CA LYS A 241 -18.34 -2.84 -24.52
C LYS A 241 -18.42 -4.34 -24.26
N THR A 242 -17.93 -4.76 -23.09
CA THR A 242 -17.81 -6.19 -22.74
C THR A 242 -18.29 -6.44 -21.32
N TRP A 243 -18.66 -7.69 -21.03
CA TRP A 243 -18.97 -8.14 -19.68
C TRP A 243 -17.76 -7.99 -18.74
N VAL A 244 -16.52 -8.10 -19.25
CA VAL A 244 -15.28 -7.92 -18.49
C VAL A 244 -15.16 -6.49 -17.96
N GLU A 245 -15.46 -5.50 -18.80
CA GLU A 245 -15.48 -4.09 -18.39
C GLU A 245 -16.58 -3.82 -17.35
N LEU A 246 -17.77 -4.39 -17.55
CA LEU A 246 -18.87 -4.31 -16.55
C LEU A 246 -18.44 -4.94 -15.23
N PHE A 247 -17.91 -6.17 -15.26
CA PHE A 247 -17.45 -6.87 -14.07
C PHE A 247 -16.38 -6.06 -13.31
N ALA A 248 -15.39 -5.52 -14.04
CA ALA A 248 -14.36 -4.67 -13.46
C ALA A 248 -14.95 -3.42 -12.79
N ALA A 249 -15.89 -2.75 -13.43
CA ALA A 249 -16.57 -1.58 -12.87
C ALA A 249 -17.41 -1.94 -11.63
N ARG A 250 -18.14 -3.06 -11.68
CA ARG A 250 -18.94 -3.54 -10.53
C ARG A 250 -18.07 -4.02 -9.37
N ASN A 251 -16.86 -4.48 -9.64
CA ASN A 251 -15.88 -4.88 -8.63
C ASN A 251 -14.99 -3.72 -8.12
N ALA A 252 -15.29 -2.45 -8.43
CA ALA A 252 -14.52 -1.29 -8.00
C ALA A 252 -15.15 -0.58 -6.80
N PRO A 253 -14.73 -0.84 -5.53
CA PRO A 253 -15.37 -0.20 -4.38
C PRO A 253 -15.38 1.33 -4.44
N PRO A 254 -14.30 2.03 -4.87
CA PRO A 254 -14.32 3.48 -4.94
C PRO A 254 -15.31 4.06 -5.97
N GLU A 255 -15.61 3.32 -7.04
CA GLU A 255 -16.51 3.76 -8.10
C GLU A 255 -17.92 3.17 -7.99
N ASN A 256 -18.08 2.15 -7.17
CA ASN A 256 -19.33 1.41 -7.03
C ASN A 256 -19.75 1.25 -5.56
N PRO A 257 -20.50 2.20 -5.00
CA PRO A 257 -20.99 2.13 -3.61
C PRO A 257 -21.91 0.92 -3.31
N GLU A 258 -22.48 0.29 -4.33
CA GLU A 258 -23.31 -0.91 -4.14
C GLU A 258 -22.50 -2.18 -3.84
N ARG A 259 -21.18 -2.16 -4.13
CA ARG A 259 -20.32 -3.32 -3.90
C ARG A 259 -20.04 -3.50 -2.42
N PRO A 260 -20.42 -4.65 -1.82
CA PRO A 260 -20.12 -4.94 -0.42
C PRO A 260 -18.60 -5.02 -0.17
N THR A 261 -18.19 -4.65 1.06
CA THR A 261 -16.78 -4.66 1.52
C THR A 261 -16.69 -5.22 2.94
N MET A 262 -15.49 -5.66 3.34
CA MET A 262 -15.18 -6.07 4.72
C MET A 262 -14.51 -4.93 5.52
N ALA A 263 -14.27 -3.77 4.91
CA ALA A 263 -13.58 -2.64 5.50
C ALA A 263 -14.38 -1.98 6.65
N ALA A 264 -13.69 -1.19 7.48
CA ALA A 264 -14.30 -0.46 8.59
C ALA A 264 -15.30 0.62 8.12
N TRP A 265 -15.12 1.15 6.90
CA TRP A 265 -16.02 2.11 6.27
C TRP A 265 -16.38 1.68 4.86
N VAL A 266 -17.60 1.95 4.46
CA VAL A 266 -18.20 1.59 3.18
C VAL A 266 -18.43 2.85 2.35
N PRO A 267 -18.03 2.90 1.07
CA PRO A 267 -18.38 4.00 0.18
C PRO A 267 -19.89 4.23 0.10
N THR A 268 -20.31 5.48 0.15
CA THR A 268 -21.72 5.91 -0.04
C THR A 268 -21.87 6.92 -1.18
N SER A 269 -20.75 7.38 -1.75
CA SER A 269 -20.66 8.13 -3.00
C SER A 269 -19.52 7.56 -3.84
N ARG A 270 -19.29 8.08 -5.04
CA ARG A 270 -18.21 7.63 -5.92
C ARG A 270 -16.98 8.48 -5.71
N VAL A 271 -15.79 7.91 -5.96
CA VAL A 271 -14.53 8.68 -5.92
C VAL A 271 -14.46 9.75 -7.02
N SER A 272 -15.31 9.66 -8.05
CA SER A 272 -15.49 10.69 -9.08
C SER A 272 -16.33 11.89 -8.62
N ASP A 273 -17.03 11.78 -7.49
CA ASP A 273 -17.82 12.88 -6.94
C ASP A 273 -16.91 13.92 -6.26
N PRO A 274 -17.31 15.22 -6.23
CA PRO A 274 -16.52 16.28 -5.58
C PRO A 274 -16.23 16.03 -4.09
N VAL A 275 -17.10 15.26 -3.44
CA VAL A 275 -16.93 14.78 -2.06
C VAL A 275 -17.15 13.28 -2.04
N PHE A 276 -16.07 12.54 -1.83
CA PHE A 276 -16.11 11.09 -1.69
C PHE A 276 -16.33 10.71 -0.23
N THR A 277 -17.46 10.08 0.06
CA THR A 277 -17.92 9.80 1.43
C THR A 277 -17.95 8.30 1.70
N LEU A 278 -17.40 7.91 2.85
CA LEU A 278 -17.49 6.55 3.40
C LEU A 278 -18.24 6.61 4.72
N ARG A 279 -19.13 5.62 4.99
CA ARG A 279 -19.83 5.48 6.28
C ARG A 279 -19.41 4.23 7.01
N ARG A 280 -19.53 4.25 8.32
CA ARG A 280 -19.28 3.13 9.23
C ARG A 280 -19.94 1.85 8.71
N ASN A 281 -19.15 0.77 8.63
CA ASN A 281 -19.65 -0.57 8.34
C ASN A 281 -20.28 -1.19 9.60
N PRO A 282 -21.60 -1.49 9.61
CA PRO A 282 -22.25 -2.08 10.77
C PRO A 282 -21.80 -3.52 11.07
N TYR A 283 -21.16 -4.19 10.11
CA TYR A 283 -20.67 -5.57 10.20
C TYR A 283 -19.14 -5.67 10.29
N PHE A 284 -18.44 -4.55 10.56
CA PHE A 284 -17.00 -4.59 10.71
C PHE A 284 -16.58 -5.52 11.85
N VAL A 285 -15.61 -6.39 11.59
CA VAL A 285 -15.19 -7.48 12.50
C VAL A 285 -14.40 -7.02 13.73
N GLY A 286 -14.00 -5.75 13.79
CA GLY A 286 -13.11 -5.21 14.81
C GLY A 286 -13.83 -4.63 16.02
N VAL A 287 -13.26 -4.91 17.21
CA VAL A 287 -13.62 -4.27 18.48
C VAL A 287 -12.35 -3.72 19.14
N ASP A 288 -12.48 -2.76 20.05
CA ASP A 288 -11.39 -2.37 20.93
C ASP A 288 -11.24 -3.34 22.14
N SER A 289 -10.29 -3.04 23.02
CA SER A 289 -10.03 -3.86 24.21
C SER A 289 -11.19 -3.87 25.22
N ASP A 290 -12.10 -2.88 25.15
CA ASP A 290 -13.28 -2.76 26.04
C ASP A 290 -14.55 -3.31 25.40
N GLY A 291 -14.44 -3.95 24.21
CA GLY A 291 -15.54 -4.56 23.49
C GLY A 291 -16.42 -3.56 22.69
N ASN A 292 -15.94 -2.34 22.46
CA ASN A 292 -16.66 -1.40 21.60
C ASN A 292 -16.41 -1.74 20.12
N GLN A 293 -17.47 -1.94 19.33
CA GLN A 293 -17.36 -2.21 17.91
C GLN A 293 -16.79 -0.98 17.17
N LEU A 294 -15.69 -1.17 16.45
CA LEU A 294 -15.04 -0.14 15.62
C LEU A 294 -15.76 0.02 14.26
N PRO A 295 -15.50 1.10 13.53
CA PRO A 295 -14.64 2.25 13.84
C PRO A 295 -15.33 3.25 14.79
N TYR A 296 -14.55 4.18 15.39
CA TYR A 296 -15.13 5.23 16.22
C TYR A 296 -15.75 6.36 15.40
N PHE A 297 -15.11 6.81 14.31
CA PHE A 297 -15.71 7.79 13.40
C PHE A 297 -16.91 7.19 12.66
N ASP A 298 -17.99 7.97 12.54
CA ASP A 298 -19.18 7.59 11.78
C ASP A 298 -18.95 7.66 10.27
N GLU A 299 -18.11 8.61 9.83
CA GLU A 299 -17.90 8.93 8.43
C GLU A 299 -16.45 9.31 8.17
N VAL A 300 -15.94 8.97 6.98
CA VAL A 300 -14.72 9.52 6.39
C VAL A 300 -15.12 10.30 5.15
N ARG A 301 -14.65 11.54 5.04
CA ARG A 301 -15.00 12.43 3.93
C ARG A 301 -13.74 12.93 3.25
N PHE A 302 -13.61 12.64 1.96
CA PHE A 302 -12.54 13.14 1.11
C PHE A 302 -13.08 14.28 0.24
N THR A 303 -12.52 15.48 0.40
CA THR A 303 -12.84 16.64 -0.44
C THR A 303 -11.86 16.71 -1.61
N TYR A 304 -12.37 16.87 -2.82
CA TYR A 304 -11.56 17.03 -4.02
C TYR A 304 -10.86 18.39 -4.07
N PHE A 305 -9.59 18.38 -4.41
CA PHE A 305 -8.78 19.55 -4.72
C PHE A 305 -8.18 19.41 -6.12
N ALA A 306 -8.16 20.50 -6.87
CA ALA A 306 -7.65 20.51 -8.24
C ALA A 306 -6.14 20.26 -8.32
N ASP A 307 -5.40 20.71 -7.28
CA ASP A 307 -3.95 20.54 -7.19
C ASP A 307 -3.47 20.45 -5.72
N ALA A 308 -2.21 20.03 -5.57
CA ALA A 308 -1.58 19.89 -4.26
C ALA A 308 -1.34 21.23 -3.54
N GLN A 309 -1.21 22.36 -4.25
CA GLN A 309 -1.00 23.66 -3.64
C GLN A 309 -2.25 24.12 -2.90
N ALA A 310 -3.41 24.06 -3.55
CA ALA A 310 -4.70 24.33 -2.93
C ALA A 310 -4.97 23.42 -1.72
N LEU A 311 -4.64 22.12 -1.83
CA LEU A 311 -4.73 21.17 -0.74
C LEU A 311 -3.84 21.58 0.45
N ASN A 312 -2.60 21.97 0.20
CA ASN A 312 -1.69 22.41 1.28
C ASN A 312 -2.15 23.69 1.96
N LEU A 313 -2.69 24.67 1.22
CA LEU A 313 -3.27 25.88 1.84
C LEU A 313 -4.45 25.55 2.75
N ALA A 314 -5.34 24.66 2.34
CA ALA A 314 -6.44 24.19 3.19
C ALA A 314 -5.93 23.42 4.42
N ALA A 315 -4.87 22.61 4.27
CA ALA A 315 -4.23 21.92 5.40
C ALA A 315 -3.61 22.91 6.40
N ILE A 316 -2.94 23.97 5.92
CA ILE A 316 -2.38 25.05 6.76
C ILE A 316 -3.50 25.77 7.52
N ALA A 317 -4.66 25.97 6.89
CA ALA A 317 -5.84 26.56 7.53
C ALA A 317 -6.50 25.65 8.59
N GLY A 318 -6.17 24.34 8.62
CA GLY A 318 -6.74 23.38 9.58
C GLY A 318 -8.07 22.76 9.12
N ASP A 319 -8.34 22.72 7.82
CA ASP A 319 -9.59 22.20 7.26
C ASP A 319 -9.71 20.67 7.36
N PHE A 320 -8.59 19.97 7.60
CA PHE A 320 -8.55 18.51 7.69
C PHE A 320 -8.35 18.03 9.12
N ASP A 321 -8.77 16.79 9.37
CA ASP A 321 -8.59 16.17 10.68
C ASP A 321 -7.31 15.35 10.76
N MET A 322 -6.95 14.69 9.68
CA MET A 322 -5.63 14.09 9.48
C MET A 322 -5.36 14.02 7.98
N GLN A 323 -4.22 14.55 7.56
CA GLN A 323 -3.77 14.50 6.17
C GLN A 323 -2.26 14.32 6.13
N GLU A 324 -1.80 13.33 5.38
CA GLU A 324 -0.38 13.06 5.09
C GLU A 324 -0.14 13.08 3.58
N ARG A 325 -1.09 12.54 2.82
CA ARG A 325 -0.97 12.43 1.38
C ARG A 325 -1.08 13.78 0.71
N HIS A 326 -0.14 14.08 -0.19
CA HIS A 326 0.02 15.38 -0.87
C HIS A 326 0.36 16.56 0.05
N ILE A 327 0.69 16.31 1.31
CA ILE A 327 1.31 17.34 2.16
C ILE A 327 2.75 17.51 1.69
N ASN A 328 3.07 18.73 1.26
CA ASN A 328 4.41 19.02 0.75
C ASN A 328 5.37 19.33 1.90
N MET A 329 6.47 18.58 1.97
CA MET A 329 7.50 18.76 3.00
C MET A 329 8.13 20.17 2.97
N THR A 330 8.20 20.83 1.83
CA THR A 330 8.72 22.21 1.74
C THR A 330 7.91 23.20 2.57
N ASN A 331 6.63 22.91 2.83
CA ASN A 331 5.75 23.71 3.70
C ASN A 331 5.86 23.33 5.19
N TYR A 332 6.73 22.38 5.56
CA TYR A 332 6.87 21.93 6.96
C TYR A 332 7.10 23.07 7.96
N PRO A 333 7.98 24.06 7.70
CA PRO A 333 8.15 25.20 8.62
C PRO A 333 6.86 26.01 8.82
N VAL A 334 6.09 26.23 7.74
CA VAL A 334 4.81 26.95 7.79
C VAL A 334 3.77 26.15 8.58
N PHE A 335 3.69 24.82 8.36
CA PHE A 335 2.81 23.96 9.15
C PHE A 335 3.15 24.03 10.63
N LYS A 336 4.43 24.00 11.01
CA LYS A 336 4.87 24.11 12.40
C LYS A 336 4.51 25.46 13.04
N ASP A 337 4.68 26.56 12.32
CA ASP A 337 4.32 27.90 12.76
C ASP A 337 2.81 28.04 12.98
N GLN A 338 2.00 27.45 12.11
CA GLN A 338 0.54 27.58 12.13
C GLN A 338 -0.18 26.53 13.00
N GLU A 339 0.53 25.65 13.75
CA GLU A 339 -0.09 24.62 14.60
C GLU A 339 -1.19 25.16 15.53
N LYS A 340 -0.95 26.32 16.17
CA LYS A 340 -1.91 26.92 17.10
C LYS A 340 -3.13 27.50 16.39
N THR A 341 -2.91 28.25 15.31
CA THR A 341 -3.96 28.90 14.52
C THR A 341 -4.85 27.87 13.83
N GLY A 342 -4.24 26.89 13.17
CA GLY A 342 -4.93 25.81 12.46
C GLY A 342 -5.47 24.70 13.38
N LYS A 343 -5.19 24.78 14.71
CA LYS A 343 -5.66 23.81 15.73
C LYS A 343 -5.26 22.37 15.41
N TYR A 344 -4.04 22.16 14.92
CA TYR A 344 -3.48 20.86 14.63
C TYR A 344 -2.09 20.71 15.25
N LYS A 345 -1.54 19.52 15.17
CA LYS A 345 -0.12 19.19 15.40
C LYS A 345 0.47 18.58 14.14
N VAL A 346 1.75 18.80 13.91
CA VAL A 346 2.50 18.17 12.83
C VAL A 346 3.40 17.07 13.40
N ILE A 347 3.23 15.86 12.91
CA ILE A 347 4.10 14.72 13.20
C ILE A 347 4.81 14.28 11.91
N THR A 348 5.89 13.54 12.05
CA THR A 348 6.65 13.04 10.90
C THR A 348 6.80 11.52 10.95
N TRP A 349 6.51 10.88 9.82
CA TRP A 349 6.75 9.46 9.58
C TRP A 349 7.79 9.32 8.46
N PRO A 350 9.08 9.11 8.77
CA PRO A 350 10.10 8.91 7.75
C PRO A 350 9.81 7.67 6.91
N THR A 351 10.32 7.65 5.69
CA THR A 351 10.23 6.48 4.81
C THR A 351 10.95 5.27 5.41
N PHE A 352 10.47 4.08 5.06
CA PHE A 352 10.91 2.80 5.63
C PHE A 352 12.21 2.25 4.99
N GLY A 353 12.77 2.98 4.05
CA GLY A 353 14.02 2.63 3.36
C GLY A 353 14.14 3.31 2.01
N GLY A 354 15.19 2.99 1.29
CA GLY A 354 15.47 3.56 -0.02
C GLY A 354 15.92 5.01 0.01
N ALA A 355 15.92 5.63 -1.14
CA ALA A 355 16.05 7.06 -1.32
C ALA A 355 14.68 7.65 -1.69
N ASP A 356 14.34 8.82 -1.15
CA ASP A 356 13.11 9.54 -1.45
C ASP A 356 13.15 10.23 -2.81
N ALA A 357 14.37 10.45 -3.31
CA ALA A 357 14.66 10.80 -4.69
C ALA A 357 15.82 9.94 -5.19
N ALA A 358 15.62 9.19 -6.26
CA ALA A 358 16.63 8.40 -6.94
C ALA A 358 16.53 8.62 -8.45
N ILE A 359 17.67 8.55 -9.12
CA ILE A 359 17.76 8.72 -10.58
C ILE A 359 17.97 7.34 -11.17
N SER A 360 17.00 6.86 -11.93
CA SER A 360 17.04 5.60 -12.65
C SER A 360 17.53 5.82 -14.07
N PHE A 361 18.54 5.03 -14.51
CA PHE A 361 19.08 5.06 -15.86
C PHE A 361 18.58 3.88 -16.69
N ASN A 362 18.01 4.15 -17.85
CA ASN A 362 17.51 3.09 -18.72
C ASN A 362 18.65 2.32 -19.40
N GLN A 363 18.93 1.11 -18.91
CA GLN A 363 19.96 0.20 -19.43
C GLN A 363 19.59 -0.37 -20.81
N THR A 364 18.36 -0.23 -21.23
CA THR A 364 17.82 -0.78 -22.47
C THR A 364 17.38 0.30 -23.46
N TYR A 365 17.77 1.57 -23.23
CA TYR A 365 17.48 2.69 -24.11
C TYR A 365 18.01 2.46 -25.53
N LYS A 366 17.27 2.91 -26.56
CA LYS A 366 17.63 2.62 -27.97
C LYS A 366 17.68 3.86 -28.87
N ALA A 367 17.01 4.95 -28.50
CA ALA A 367 16.84 6.09 -29.40
C ALA A 367 18.16 6.83 -29.69
N ASP A 368 19.14 6.79 -28.75
CA ASP A 368 20.50 7.28 -28.96
C ASP A 368 21.51 6.19 -28.57
N PRO A 369 22.12 5.49 -29.54
CA PRO A 369 23.01 4.36 -29.27
C PRO A 369 24.29 4.73 -28.49
N GLU A 370 24.84 5.93 -28.66
CA GLU A 370 26.04 6.37 -27.94
C GLU A 370 25.69 6.64 -26.48
N MET A 371 24.61 7.35 -26.19
CA MET A 371 24.13 7.57 -24.84
C MET A 371 23.64 6.26 -24.19
N ALA A 372 22.98 5.38 -24.94
CA ALA A 372 22.58 4.06 -24.45
C ALA A 372 23.79 3.26 -23.94
N LYS A 373 24.89 3.24 -24.70
CA LYS A 373 26.14 2.60 -24.30
C LYS A 373 26.72 3.22 -23.02
N LEU A 374 26.72 4.54 -22.90
CA LEU A 374 27.20 5.24 -21.69
C LEU A 374 26.32 4.90 -20.49
N MET A 375 25.00 5.00 -20.59
CA MET A 375 24.09 4.69 -19.49
C MET A 375 24.18 3.23 -19.05
N ALA A 376 24.46 2.29 -19.96
CA ALA A 376 24.72 0.89 -19.64
C ALA A 376 26.10 0.66 -18.99
N THR A 377 27.05 1.62 -19.09
CA THR A 377 28.38 1.52 -18.51
C THR A 377 28.35 1.94 -17.04
N ARG A 378 28.77 1.05 -16.14
CA ARG A 378 28.82 1.27 -14.69
C ARG A 378 29.63 2.50 -14.30
N GLU A 379 30.84 2.66 -14.85
CA GLU A 379 31.75 3.77 -14.57
C GLU A 379 31.14 5.13 -14.89
N PHE A 380 30.27 5.21 -15.91
CA PHE A 380 29.53 6.41 -16.23
C PHE A 380 28.54 6.76 -15.11
N ARG A 381 27.76 5.78 -14.62
CA ARG A 381 26.82 6.00 -13.52
C ARG A 381 27.54 6.32 -12.21
N VAL A 382 28.69 5.70 -11.93
CA VAL A 382 29.53 6.03 -10.78
C VAL A 382 30.05 7.46 -10.87
N ALA A 383 30.52 7.90 -12.04
CA ALA A 383 30.96 9.29 -12.28
C ALA A 383 29.81 10.28 -12.00
N LEU A 384 28.61 10.00 -12.52
CA LEU A 384 27.44 10.84 -12.29
C LEU A 384 27.02 10.87 -10.81
N SER A 385 27.17 9.76 -10.10
CA SER A 385 26.88 9.72 -8.65
C SER A 385 27.85 10.61 -7.85
N HIS A 386 29.16 10.54 -8.14
CA HIS A 386 30.17 11.39 -7.51
C HIS A 386 30.04 12.88 -7.88
N ALA A 387 29.43 13.19 -9.02
CA ALA A 387 29.19 14.56 -9.43
C ALA A 387 28.04 15.25 -8.66
N ILE A 388 27.18 14.50 -7.93
CA ILE A 388 26.02 15.06 -7.21
C ILE A 388 26.45 15.59 -5.84
N ASN A 389 26.23 16.88 -5.59
CA ASN A 389 26.40 17.52 -4.28
C ASN A 389 25.17 17.29 -3.41
N ARG A 390 25.11 16.11 -2.76
CA ARG A 390 23.99 15.67 -1.92
C ARG A 390 23.78 16.53 -0.69
N ASP A 391 24.85 17.11 -0.13
CA ASP A 391 24.74 18.01 1.03
C ASP A 391 23.98 19.29 0.64
N GLN A 392 24.32 19.89 -0.50
CA GLN A 392 23.57 21.05 -1.03
C GLN A 392 22.10 20.68 -1.29
N ILE A 393 21.85 19.54 -1.91
CA ILE A 393 20.48 19.08 -2.20
C ILE A 393 19.71 18.85 -0.90
N LYS A 394 20.33 18.21 0.11
CA LYS A 394 19.72 17.98 1.43
C LYS A 394 19.27 19.29 2.07
N GLU A 395 20.12 20.29 2.11
CA GLU A 395 19.77 21.59 2.69
C GLU A 395 18.70 22.33 1.89
N SER A 396 18.82 22.35 0.54
CA SER A 396 17.96 23.17 -0.32
C SER A 396 16.58 22.55 -0.57
N ALA A 397 16.50 21.22 -0.75
CA ALA A 397 15.29 20.51 -1.17
C ALA A 397 14.65 19.66 -0.06
N PHE A 398 15.42 19.28 0.97
CA PHE A 398 14.96 18.42 2.06
C PHE A 398 15.03 19.07 3.45
N LEU A 399 15.26 20.41 3.53
CA LEU A 399 15.28 21.17 4.78
C LEU A 399 16.30 20.65 5.79
N GLY A 400 17.43 20.12 5.33
CA GLY A 400 18.46 19.50 6.17
C GLY A 400 18.09 18.11 6.70
N LEU A 401 16.92 17.56 6.35
CA LEU A 401 16.44 16.25 6.82
C LEU A 401 16.93 15.11 5.92
N GLY A 402 17.04 13.91 6.53
CA GLY A 402 17.41 12.70 5.82
C GLY A 402 18.91 12.50 5.66
N GLU A 403 19.28 11.50 4.86
CA GLU A 403 20.65 11.05 4.66
C GLU A 403 20.96 10.86 3.17
N ALA A 404 22.19 11.21 2.77
CA ALA A 404 22.75 10.83 1.47
C ALA A 404 22.91 9.30 1.43
N ARG A 405 22.18 8.61 0.54
CA ARG A 405 22.17 7.15 0.53
C ARG A 405 21.74 6.53 -0.79
N GLN A 406 22.12 5.28 -0.99
CA GLN A 406 21.63 4.43 -2.06
C GLN A 406 20.34 3.71 -1.67
N GLY A 407 19.71 3.04 -2.64
CA GLY A 407 18.43 2.33 -2.50
C GLY A 407 18.53 1.03 -1.72
N VAL A 408 18.75 1.12 -0.40
CA VAL A 408 18.83 -0.03 0.50
C VAL A 408 17.87 0.12 1.67
N ALA A 409 17.51 -0.98 2.35
CA ALA A 409 16.64 -0.96 3.52
C ALA A 409 17.13 0.03 4.60
N ALA A 410 16.23 0.48 5.47
CA ALA A 410 16.58 1.37 6.57
C ALA A 410 17.47 0.69 7.62
N PRO A 411 18.29 1.43 8.41
CA PRO A 411 19.22 0.85 9.37
C PRO A 411 18.58 -0.06 10.44
N TRP A 412 17.33 0.17 10.76
CA TRP A 412 16.58 -0.65 11.74
C TRP A 412 15.90 -1.88 11.13
N HIS A 413 15.99 -2.05 9.81
CA HIS A 413 15.37 -3.18 9.12
C HIS A 413 16.32 -4.40 9.08
N PRO A 414 15.84 -5.65 9.29
CA PRO A 414 16.69 -6.85 9.25
C PRO A 414 17.48 -7.03 7.95
N TYR A 415 16.99 -6.49 6.84
CA TYR A 415 17.63 -6.56 5.52
C TYR A 415 18.71 -5.49 5.30
N TYR A 416 18.97 -4.63 6.28
CA TYR A 416 19.98 -3.59 6.15
C TYR A 416 21.37 -4.18 5.85
N PRO A 417 22.04 -3.77 4.74
CA PRO A 417 23.31 -4.38 4.34
C PRO A 417 24.55 -3.74 5.00
N GLY A 418 24.36 -2.65 5.77
CA GLY A 418 25.45 -1.86 6.37
C GLY A 418 25.69 -0.52 5.69
N ASP A 419 26.34 0.39 6.42
CA ASP A 419 26.63 1.77 5.98
C ASP A 419 27.56 1.84 4.77
N ASP A 420 28.50 0.91 4.65
CA ASP A 420 29.42 0.80 3.53
C ASP A 420 28.69 0.57 2.20
N VAL A 421 27.58 -0.16 2.23
CA VAL A 421 26.70 -0.37 1.07
C VAL A 421 25.75 0.82 0.89
N ALA A 422 25.12 1.27 1.97
CA ALA A 422 24.15 2.35 1.92
C ALA A 422 24.75 3.68 1.44
N LYS A 423 26.00 3.95 1.76
CA LYS A 423 26.72 5.19 1.42
C LYS A 423 27.69 5.04 0.25
N LYS A 424 27.66 3.91 -0.45
CA LYS A 424 28.56 3.64 -1.57
C LYS A 424 28.38 4.68 -2.68
N TYR A 425 29.49 5.28 -3.15
CA TYR A 425 29.51 6.32 -4.19
C TYR A 425 28.62 7.57 -3.91
N THR A 426 28.26 7.84 -2.65
CA THR A 426 27.43 9.03 -2.32
C THR A 426 28.25 10.28 -2.08
N ALA A 427 29.55 10.17 -1.83
CA ALA A 427 30.41 11.32 -1.61
C ALA A 427 30.52 12.19 -2.87
N TYR A 428 30.40 13.52 -2.70
CA TYR A 428 30.64 14.50 -3.76
C TYR A 428 32.15 14.57 -4.06
N ASP A 429 32.53 14.17 -5.26
CA ASP A 429 33.93 14.20 -5.74
C ASP A 429 33.95 14.47 -7.25
N ALA A 430 33.95 15.74 -7.61
CA ALA A 430 34.01 16.17 -9.00
C ALA A 430 35.31 15.78 -9.69
N ALA A 431 36.45 15.61 -8.95
CA ALA A 431 37.73 15.20 -9.53
C ALA A 431 37.67 13.73 -9.97
N THR A 432 37.17 12.83 -9.10
CA THR A 432 36.92 11.43 -9.44
C THR A 432 35.90 11.30 -10.57
N ALA A 433 34.80 12.08 -10.55
CA ALA A 433 33.84 12.09 -11.64
C ALA A 433 34.47 12.44 -13.00
N ASN A 434 35.25 13.51 -13.05
CA ASN A 434 35.95 13.90 -14.28
C ASN A 434 36.94 12.82 -14.75
N LYS A 435 37.76 12.24 -13.83
CA LYS A 435 38.70 11.15 -14.16
C LYS A 435 37.99 9.94 -14.77
N LEU A 436 36.85 9.54 -14.23
CA LEU A 436 36.05 8.43 -14.77
C LEU A 436 35.50 8.76 -16.17
N LEU A 437 34.95 9.96 -16.36
CA LEU A 437 34.44 10.41 -17.66
C LEU A 437 35.58 10.51 -18.72
N ASP A 438 36.76 10.97 -18.34
CA ASP A 438 37.93 10.98 -19.21
C ASP A 438 38.35 9.56 -19.58
N GLY A 439 38.34 8.62 -18.63
CA GLY A 439 38.60 7.20 -18.85
C GLY A 439 37.63 6.51 -19.82
N LEU A 440 36.41 7.04 -19.95
CA LEU A 440 35.39 6.60 -20.94
C LEU A 440 35.61 7.23 -22.33
N GLY A 441 36.67 8.03 -22.52
CA GLY A 441 36.96 8.70 -23.80
C GLY A 441 36.21 10.02 -24.03
N LEU A 442 35.50 10.53 -23.04
CA LEU A 442 34.74 11.79 -23.12
C LEU A 442 35.68 12.99 -22.78
N THR A 443 36.81 13.10 -23.45
CA THR A 443 37.84 14.12 -23.17
C THR A 443 37.61 15.43 -23.95
N LYS A 444 36.98 15.37 -25.12
CA LYS A 444 36.69 16.55 -25.95
C LYS A 444 35.51 17.30 -25.40
N LYS A 445 35.56 18.63 -25.45
CA LYS A 445 34.44 19.51 -25.01
C LYS A 445 34.10 20.52 -26.11
N ASP A 446 32.80 20.93 -26.14
CA ASP A 446 32.36 22.05 -26.99
C ASP A 446 32.72 23.41 -26.37
N ALA A 447 32.32 24.49 -27.04
CA ALA A 447 32.57 25.86 -26.60
C ALA A 447 31.86 26.22 -25.28
N GLN A 448 30.82 25.47 -24.90
CA GLN A 448 30.07 25.62 -23.64
C GLN A 448 30.65 24.76 -22.51
N GLY A 449 31.63 23.91 -22.80
CA GLY A 449 32.29 23.03 -21.82
C GLY A 449 31.62 21.64 -21.70
N PHE A 450 30.65 21.31 -22.55
CA PHE A 450 30.02 19.99 -22.53
C PHE A 450 30.90 18.97 -23.27
N ARG A 451 31.01 17.77 -22.68
CA ARG A 451 31.75 16.63 -23.23
C ARG A 451 31.09 16.11 -24.51
N LEU A 452 31.92 15.81 -25.52
CA LEU A 452 31.45 15.34 -26.81
C LEU A 452 31.52 13.82 -26.91
N LEU A 453 30.43 13.26 -27.44
CA LEU A 453 30.35 11.88 -27.90
C LEU A 453 31.26 11.65 -29.12
N PRO A 454 31.57 10.40 -29.50
CA PRO A 454 32.33 10.09 -30.74
C PRO A 454 31.70 10.74 -32.00
N SER A 455 30.41 10.87 -32.06
CA SER A 455 29.67 11.58 -33.13
C SER A 455 29.90 13.10 -33.17
N GLY A 456 30.55 13.69 -32.17
CA GLY A 456 30.70 15.13 -32.00
C GLY A 456 29.50 15.85 -31.37
N LYS A 457 28.46 15.15 -30.99
CA LYS A 457 27.31 15.72 -30.25
C LYS A 457 27.63 15.82 -28.76
N PRO A 458 27.08 16.80 -28.03
CA PRO A 458 27.21 16.85 -26.58
C PRO A 458 26.59 15.62 -25.91
N ALA A 459 27.30 15.03 -24.95
CA ALA A 459 26.76 13.97 -24.08
C ALA A 459 25.59 14.55 -23.27
N THR A 460 24.36 14.20 -23.66
CA THR A 460 23.13 14.82 -23.14
C THR A 460 22.25 13.77 -22.47
N ILE A 461 21.84 14.04 -21.22
CA ILE A 461 20.86 13.22 -20.49
C ILE A 461 19.55 14.01 -20.32
N GLU A 462 18.46 13.40 -20.73
CA GLU A 462 17.12 13.87 -20.39
C GLU A 462 16.62 13.18 -19.13
N ILE A 463 16.23 13.96 -18.12
CA ILE A 463 15.69 13.49 -16.85
C ILE A 463 14.19 13.78 -16.84
N SER A 464 13.37 12.74 -16.87
CA SER A 464 11.91 12.86 -16.79
C SER A 464 11.45 12.89 -15.34
N ILE A 465 10.59 13.84 -14.98
CA ILE A 465 10.12 14.05 -13.60
C ILE A 465 8.60 14.26 -13.62
N VAL A 466 7.93 13.57 -12.69
CA VAL A 466 6.51 13.82 -12.37
C VAL A 466 6.45 14.66 -11.10
N PRO A 467 5.80 15.83 -11.08
CA PRO A 467 5.74 16.70 -9.90
C PRO A 467 4.71 16.17 -8.88
N ALA A 468 4.74 14.85 -8.60
CA ALA A 468 3.75 14.18 -7.76
C ALA A 468 4.10 14.23 -6.27
N PHE A 469 5.39 14.29 -5.93
CA PHE A 469 5.86 14.28 -4.56
C PHE A 469 6.96 15.31 -4.35
N GLY A 470 6.68 16.33 -3.57
CA GLY A 470 7.62 17.26 -2.99
C GLY A 470 8.60 17.90 -3.96
N ALA A 471 9.87 17.82 -3.61
CA ALA A 471 10.96 18.56 -4.20
C ALA A 471 11.63 17.88 -5.41
N TRP A 472 11.04 16.86 -6.02
CA TRP A 472 11.67 16.18 -7.18
C TRP A 472 12.05 17.12 -8.33
N PRO A 473 11.23 18.12 -8.73
CA PRO A 473 11.65 19.08 -9.72
C PRO A 473 12.91 19.86 -9.31
N ASP A 474 13.00 20.29 -8.06
CA ASP A 474 14.16 21.03 -7.53
C ASP A 474 15.39 20.13 -7.45
N VAL A 475 15.24 18.89 -7.00
CA VAL A 475 16.30 17.87 -7.01
C VAL A 475 16.84 17.67 -8.43
N GLY A 476 15.94 17.53 -9.42
CA GLY A 476 16.33 17.36 -10.81
C GLY A 476 17.13 18.54 -11.37
N GLN A 477 16.71 19.77 -11.06
CA GLN A 477 17.45 20.98 -11.47
C GLN A 477 18.84 21.08 -10.79
N LEU A 478 18.94 20.74 -9.51
CA LEU A 478 20.22 20.74 -8.78
C LEU A 478 21.16 19.67 -9.33
N VAL A 479 20.67 18.45 -9.56
CA VAL A 479 21.43 17.36 -10.18
C VAL A 479 21.90 17.74 -11.59
N ALA A 480 21.04 18.33 -12.41
CA ALA A 480 21.39 18.80 -13.74
C ALA A 480 22.54 19.81 -13.71
N LYS A 481 22.47 20.81 -12.83
CA LYS A 481 23.56 21.77 -12.62
C LYS A 481 24.87 21.13 -12.17
N ASP A 482 24.80 20.13 -11.30
CA ASP A 482 25.98 19.41 -10.83
C ASP A 482 26.62 18.57 -11.95
N TRP A 483 25.82 17.91 -12.79
CA TRP A 483 26.33 17.16 -13.95
C TRP A 483 26.94 18.08 -15.02
N GLU A 484 26.39 19.28 -15.21
CA GLU A 484 26.95 20.29 -16.12
C GLU A 484 28.35 20.74 -15.68
N LYS A 485 28.65 20.81 -14.37
CA LYS A 485 29.99 21.14 -13.86
C LYS A 485 31.05 20.14 -14.30
N VAL A 486 30.67 18.89 -14.54
CA VAL A 486 31.55 17.84 -15.05
C VAL A 486 31.43 17.65 -16.57
N GLY A 487 30.66 18.51 -17.25
CA GLY A 487 30.54 18.57 -18.69
C GLY A 487 29.46 17.65 -19.29
N ILE A 488 28.54 17.13 -18.50
CA ILE A 488 27.38 16.35 -19.00
C ILE A 488 26.19 17.29 -19.12
N LYS A 489 25.73 17.51 -20.36
CA LYS A 489 24.54 18.33 -20.63
C LYS A 489 23.31 17.65 -20.07
N SER A 490 22.46 18.39 -19.36
CA SER A 490 21.28 17.83 -18.71
C SER A 490 20.01 18.61 -19.06
N ILE A 491 18.94 17.88 -19.36
CA ILE A 491 17.62 18.46 -19.71
C ILE A 491 16.61 17.90 -18.73
N VAL A 492 16.00 18.76 -17.91
CA VAL A 492 14.93 18.38 -16.99
C VAL A 492 13.58 18.56 -17.69
N GLN A 493 12.82 17.48 -17.79
CA GLN A 493 11.49 17.45 -18.40
C GLN A 493 10.42 17.12 -17.36
N ILE A 494 9.61 18.10 -17.03
CA ILE A 494 8.44 17.91 -16.17
C ILE A 494 7.30 17.37 -17.01
N ARG A 495 6.75 16.20 -16.64
CA ARG A 495 5.71 15.50 -17.38
C ARG A 495 4.48 15.21 -16.53
N GLU A 496 3.32 15.21 -17.19
CA GLU A 496 2.11 14.65 -16.60
C GLU A 496 2.31 13.13 -16.35
N ARG A 497 1.73 12.62 -15.27
CA ARG A 497 2.00 11.27 -14.75
C ARG A 497 1.63 10.14 -15.71
N ALA A 498 0.48 10.24 -16.39
CA ALA A 498 0.04 9.19 -17.31
C ALA A 498 0.93 9.14 -18.56
N LEU A 499 1.32 10.32 -19.08
CA LEU A 499 2.27 10.42 -20.19
C LEU A 499 3.64 9.85 -19.80
N HIS A 500 4.15 10.21 -18.62
CA HIS A 500 5.43 9.69 -18.10
C HIS A 500 5.43 8.15 -18.06
N PHE A 501 4.41 7.54 -17.50
CA PHE A 501 4.32 6.08 -17.43
C PHE A 501 4.20 5.44 -18.82
N LYS A 502 3.43 6.03 -19.73
CA LYS A 502 3.33 5.54 -21.11
C LYS A 502 4.70 5.54 -21.81
N MET A 503 5.47 6.62 -21.69
CA MET A 503 6.81 6.72 -22.28
C MET A 503 7.79 5.75 -21.63
N ARG A 504 7.74 5.59 -20.31
CA ARG A 504 8.56 4.61 -19.59
C ARG A 504 8.28 3.18 -20.08
N ASP A 505 7.01 2.79 -20.14
CA ASP A 505 6.59 1.45 -20.55
C ASP A 505 6.92 1.19 -22.05
N ALA A 506 6.98 2.25 -22.87
CA ALA A 506 7.43 2.21 -24.26
C ALA A 506 8.98 2.21 -24.41
N ASN A 507 9.75 2.23 -23.30
CA ASN A 507 11.21 2.30 -23.32
C ASN A 507 11.77 3.61 -23.92
N GLU A 508 11.03 4.73 -23.82
CA GLU A 508 11.37 6.02 -24.43
C GLU A 508 12.08 6.98 -23.47
N LEU A 509 12.07 6.74 -22.14
CA LEU A 509 12.76 7.59 -21.18
C LEU A 509 14.25 7.22 -21.07
N MET A 510 15.14 8.22 -21.06
CA MET A 510 16.57 8.03 -20.77
C MET A 510 16.83 7.83 -19.29
N ALA A 511 16.35 8.77 -18.48
CA ALA A 511 16.42 8.73 -17.03
C ALA A 511 15.15 9.31 -16.42
N GLU A 512 14.84 8.89 -15.19
CA GLU A 512 13.72 9.44 -14.42
C GLU A 512 14.13 9.68 -12.96
N ILE A 513 13.44 10.59 -12.27
CA ILE A 513 13.48 10.68 -10.81
C ILE A 513 12.22 10.06 -10.25
N TRP A 514 12.42 9.09 -9.35
CA TRP A 514 11.36 8.47 -8.57
C TRP A 514 11.86 8.12 -7.16
N ASN A 515 10.95 7.82 -6.22
CA ASN A 515 11.34 7.29 -4.91
C ASN A 515 11.55 5.77 -4.97
N GLN A 516 12.36 5.27 -4.04
CA GLN A 516 12.63 3.84 -3.89
C GLN A 516 11.81 3.25 -2.74
N ASP A 517 10.47 3.42 -2.77
CA ASP A 517 9.56 2.71 -1.87
C ASP A 517 9.69 1.20 -2.06
N THR A 518 9.10 0.41 -1.16
CA THR A 518 9.20 -1.07 -1.11
C THR A 518 10.59 -1.63 -0.80
N THR A 519 11.59 -0.80 -0.52
CA THR A 519 12.96 -1.27 -0.20
C THR A 519 13.02 -2.15 1.06
N GLY A 520 12.08 -1.99 1.99
CA GLY A 520 11.88 -2.91 3.13
C GLY A 520 11.25 -4.25 2.75
N PHE A 521 10.75 -4.40 1.51
CA PHE A 521 10.01 -5.57 1.05
C PHE A 521 10.50 -6.07 -0.33
N PRO A 522 11.81 -6.37 -0.49
CA PRO A 522 12.42 -6.60 -1.80
C PRO A 522 11.91 -7.85 -2.52
N PHE A 523 11.14 -8.71 -1.86
CA PHE A 523 10.65 -9.98 -2.40
C PHE A 523 9.14 -10.00 -2.69
N THR A 524 8.42 -8.95 -2.37
CA THR A 524 6.96 -8.93 -2.52
C THR A 524 6.48 -8.79 -3.95
N GLY A 525 7.35 -8.48 -4.87
CA GLY A 525 7.32 -8.59 -6.34
C GLY A 525 6.02 -8.39 -7.11
N ASN A 526 4.94 -8.01 -6.45
CA ASN A 526 3.61 -7.82 -7.02
C ASN A 526 3.16 -6.36 -7.01
N THR A 527 3.95 -5.49 -6.42
CA THR A 527 3.63 -4.07 -6.50
C THR A 527 4.11 -3.56 -7.85
N LYS A 528 3.26 -2.84 -8.54
CA LYS A 528 3.56 -2.12 -9.80
C LYS A 528 4.80 -1.22 -9.72
N PHE A 529 5.45 -1.16 -8.56
CA PHE A 529 6.49 -0.22 -8.19
C PHE A 529 7.81 -0.87 -7.76
N ASP A 530 7.96 -2.18 -7.92
CA ASP A 530 9.25 -2.79 -7.63
C ASP A 530 10.22 -2.56 -8.80
N VAL A 531 10.82 -1.38 -8.77
CA VAL A 531 11.79 -0.91 -9.76
C VAL A 531 13.06 -1.76 -9.83
N ARG A 532 13.30 -2.62 -8.84
CA ARG A 532 14.52 -3.43 -8.69
C ARG A 532 14.44 -4.80 -9.33
N ILE A 533 13.26 -5.21 -9.79
CA ILE A 533 13.10 -6.53 -10.40
C ILE A 533 12.66 -6.36 -11.84
N PRO A 534 13.55 -6.54 -12.81
CA PRO A 534 13.22 -6.44 -14.22
C PRO A 534 12.10 -7.39 -14.66
N ALA A 535 11.93 -8.50 -13.93
CA ALA A 535 10.91 -9.50 -14.22
C ALA A 535 9.46 -8.99 -14.08
N ILE A 536 9.25 -7.86 -13.38
CA ILE A 536 7.90 -7.42 -13.01
C ILE A 536 7.54 -6.05 -13.57
N GLN A 537 8.13 -5.58 -14.58
CA GLN A 537 7.49 -4.60 -15.44
C GLN A 537 7.78 -3.11 -15.26
N ILE A 538 8.19 -2.53 -14.11
CA ILE A 538 7.93 -1.09 -13.96
C ILE A 538 9.09 -0.32 -13.31
N GLY A 539 10.27 -0.48 -13.82
CA GLY A 539 11.37 0.41 -13.52
C GLY A 539 11.98 0.95 -14.80
N ASN A 540 12.33 2.22 -14.83
CA ASN A 540 13.00 2.79 -15.99
C ASN A 540 14.38 2.17 -16.23
N PHE A 541 14.97 1.49 -15.25
CA PHE A 541 16.33 0.96 -15.41
C PHE A 541 16.47 -0.15 -16.46
N GLY A 542 15.40 -0.83 -16.85
CA GLY A 542 15.47 -1.89 -17.85
C GLY A 542 14.14 -2.43 -18.35
N PRO A 543 13.28 -1.61 -18.99
CA PRO A 543 11.98 -2.06 -19.47
C PRO A 543 12.05 -3.30 -20.37
N LEU A 544 13.06 -3.37 -21.25
CA LEU A 544 13.23 -4.51 -22.16
C LEU A 544 13.87 -5.73 -21.48
N HIS A 545 14.57 -5.59 -20.36
CA HIS A 545 14.96 -6.72 -19.52
C HIS A 545 13.72 -7.37 -18.89
N GLY A 546 12.77 -6.57 -18.42
CA GLY A 546 11.49 -7.07 -17.95
C GLY A 546 10.70 -7.81 -19.04
N GLN A 547 10.70 -7.30 -20.27
CA GLN A 547 10.08 -7.97 -21.41
C GLN A 547 10.73 -9.34 -21.69
N TRP A 548 12.06 -9.41 -21.61
CA TRP A 548 12.79 -10.67 -21.79
C TRP A 548 12.36 -11.75 -20.78
N TYR A 549 12.29 -11.40 -19.49
CA TYR A 549 11.82 -12.33 -18.47
C TYR A 549 10.36 -12.76 -18.68
N ARG A 550 9.46 -11.84 -19.01
CA ARG A 550 8.04 -12.15 -19.23
C ARG A 550 7.80 -13.05 -20.45
N SER A 551 8.58 -12.87 -21.50
CA SER A 551 8.48 -13.65 -22.73
C SER A 551 9.21 -15.00 -22.67
N GLY A 552 9.89 -15.32 -21.57
CA GLY A 552 10.76 -16.49 -21.49
C GLY A 552 11.95 -16.43 -22.45
N GLY A 553 12.52 -15.24 -22.65
CA GLY A 553 13.68 -15.01 -23.51
C GLY A 553 13.38 -14.81 -24.99
N LYS A 554 12.09 -14.76 -25.40
CA LYS A 554 11.68 -14.64 -26.82
C LYS A 554 11.69 -13.19 -27.32
N GLU A 555 11.47 -12.23 -26.43
CA GLU A 555 11.39 -10.79 -26.74
C GLU A 555 12.18 -9.99 -25.71
N GLY A 556 12.49 -8.73 -26.05
CA GLY A 556 13.19 -7.81 -25.18
C GLY A 556 14.70 -7.84 -25.35
N VAL A 557 15.43 -7.60 -24.26
CA VAL A 557 16.91 -7.60 -24.21
C VAL A 557 17.36 -8.49 -23.06
N GLU A 558 18.25 -9.42 -23.35
CA GLU A 558 18.78 -10.32 -22.33
C GLU A 558 19.47 -9.53 -21.21
N PRO A 559 19.11 -9.77 -19.92
CA PRO A 559 19.72 -9.11 -18.78
C PRO A 559 21.17 -9.47 -18.56
N THR A 560 21.93 -8.56 -17.93
CA THR A 560 23.32 -8.83 -17.51
C THR A 560 23.37 -9.95 -16.45
N PRO A 561 24.55 -10.56 -16.23
CA PRO A 561 24.73 -11.58 -15.19
C PRO A 561 24.31 -11.09 -13.80
N GLU A 562 24.59 -9.81 -13.46
CA GLU A 562 24.25 -9.22 -12.17
C GLU A 562 22.72 -9.11 -11.99
N ILE A 563 22.00 -8.70 -13.04
CA ILE A 563 20.52 -8.64 -13.02
C ILE A 563 19.94 -10.06 -12.90
N LYS A 564 20.50 -11.03 -13.63
CA LYS A 564 20.10 -12.43 -13.50
C LYS A 564 20.34 -12.93 -12.08
N LYS A 565 21.46 -12.57 -11.46
CA LYS A 565 21.77 -12.93 -10.07
C LYS A 565 20.78 -12.35 -9.07
N ILE A 566 20.31 -11.12 -9.28
CA ILE A 566 19.25 -10.52 -8.44
C ILE A 566 17.98 -11.39 -8.52
N VAL A 567 17.56 -11.80 -9.72
CA VAL A 567 16.36 -12.65 -9.89
C VAL A 567 16.53 -14.02 -9.22
N GLU A 568 17.70 -14.66 -9.35
CA GLU A 568 18.03 -15.92 -8.65
C GLU A 568 17.96 -15.76 -7.12
N LEU A 569 18.46 -14.65 -6.57
CA LEU A 569 18.41 -14.38 -5.13
C LEU A 569 16.97 -14.18 -4.64
N ILE A 570 16.11 -13.57 -5.45
CA ILE A 570 14.69 -13.43 -5.15
C ILE A 570 14.01 -14.80 -5.12
N ASP A 571 14.26 -15.65 -6.10
CA ASP A 571 13.69 -16.99 -6.13
C ASP A 571 14.21 -17.88 -4.99
N THR A 572 15.49 -17.69 -4.60
CA THR A 572 16.07 -18.33 -3.42
C THR A 572 15.38 -17.88 -2.14
N ALA A 573 15.11 -16.57 -1.99
CA ALA A 573 14.43 -16.01 -0.83
C ALA A 573 12.98 -16.49 -0.71
N LYS A 574 12.26 -16.63 -1.83
CA LYS A 574 10.86 -17.11 -1.87
C LYS A 574 10.70 -18.52 -1.29
N SER A 575 11.71 -19.35 -1.42
CA SER A 575 11.71 -20.74 -0.92
C SER A 575 12.54 -20.94 0.35
N GLY A 576 13.28 -19.91 0.81
CA GLY A 576 14.16 -19.96 1.96
C GLY A 576 13.51 -19.44 3.26
N GLY A 577 14.07 -19.85 4.41
CA GLY A 577 13.68 -19.31 5.72
C GLY A 577 14.23 -17.87 5.95
N PRO A 578 13.93 -17.27 7.12
CA PRO A 578 14.30 -15.88 7.43
C PRO A 578 15.78 -15.53 7.21
N ASP A 579 16.69 -16.40 7.61
CA ASP A 579 18.14 -16.18 7.42
C ASP A 579 18.54 -16.15 5.94
N VAL A 580 17.92 -16.99 5.11
CA VAL A 580 18.14 -17.01 3.66
C VAL A 580 17.58 -15.73 3.04
N GLN A 581 16.41 -15.27 3.50
CA GLN A 581 15.81 -14.02 3.06
C GLN A 581 16.69 -12.82 3.40
N ILE A 582 17.21 -12.75 4.63
CA ILE A 582 18.13 -11.68 5.07
C ILE A 582 19.39 -11.66 4.19
N LYS A 583 20.05 -12.80 4.02
CA LYS A 583 21.26 -12.90 3.18
C LYS A 583 20.99 -12.54 1.73
N SER A 584 19.87 -13.02 1.17
CA SER A 584 19.49 -12.70 -0.21
C SER A 584 19.21 -11.21 -0.40
N ALA A 585 18.49 -10.59 0.54
CA ALA A 585 18.20 -9.15 0.49
C ALA A 585 19.48 -8.32 0.57
N GLN A 586 20.37 -8.63 1.51
CA GLN A 586 21.64 -7.93 1.67
C GLN A 586 22.52 -8.06 0.42
N GLU A 587 22.56 -9.23 -0.21
CA GLU A 587 23.33 -9.43 -1.44
C GLU A 587 22.70 -8.69 -2.64
N ILE A 588 21.36 -8.65 -2.76
CA ILE A 588 20.66 -7.84 -3.76
C ILE A 588 21.05 -6.36 -3.59
N PHE A 589 21.03 -5.84 -2.37
CA PHE A 589 21.38 -4.45 -2.10
C PHE A 589 22.85 -4.14 -2.40
N LYS A 590 23.77 -5.08 -2.14
CA LYS A 590 25.18 -4.93 -2.54
C LYS A 590 25.35 -4.82 -4.05
N ILE A 591 24.73 -5.74 -4.81
CA ILE A 591 24.74 -5.69 -6.27
C ILE A 591 24.14 -4.37 -6.77
N TRP A 592 23.01 -3.95 -6.20
CA TRP A 592 22.33 -2.72 -6.58
C TRP A 592 23.18 -1.47 -6.36
N ALA A 593 23.78 -1.34 -5.16
CA ALA A 593 24.67 -0.24 -4.82
C ALA A 593 26.00 -0.25 -5.61
N GLU A 594 26.49 -1.44 -5.99
CA GLU A 594 27.71 -1.58 -6.80
C GLU A 594 27.45 -1.19 -8.25
N GLN A 595 26.34 -1.61 -8.83
CA GLN A 595 26.03 -1.38 -10.24
C GLN A 595 25.42 -0.01 -10.50
N LEU A 596 24.81 0.62 -9.48
CA LEU A 596 24.16 1.93 -9.59
C LEU A 596 23.16 2.01 -10.77
N TYR A 597 22.32 1.01 -10.97
CA TYR A 597 21.20 1.09 -11.93
C TYR A 597 20.30 2.27 -11.61
N GLU A 598 20.20 2.60 -10.34
CA GLU A 598 19.63 3.83 -9.80
C GLU A 598 20.64 4.48 -8.86
N VAL A 599 20.72 5.80 -8.94
CA VAL A 599 21.57 6.63 -8.07
C VAL A 599 20.67 7.27 -7.02
N GLY A 600 20.78 6.82 -5.78
CA GLY A 600 20.08 7.44 -4.67
C GLY A 600 20.65 8.83 -4.34
N VAL A 601 19.76 9.77 -4.02
CA VAL A 601 20.15 11.13 -3.63
C VAL A 601 20.02 11.30 -2.12
N ILE A 602 18.80 11.49 -1.60
CA ILE A 602 18.50 11.62 -0.18
C ILE A 602 17.36 10.66 0.17
N GLY A 603 17.41 10.03 1.33
CA GLY A 603 16.37 9.14 1.81
C GLY A 603 16.15 9.25 3.32
N LEU A 604 15.23 8.47 3.86
CA LEU A 604 14.78 8.46 5.26
C LEU A 604 14.24 9.83 5.69
N THR A 605 13.57 10.53 4.77
CA THR A 605 12.91 11.80 5.05
C THR A 605 11.39 11.60 5.18
N PRO A 606 10.64 12.57 5.70
CA PRO A 606 9.19 12.54 5.67
C PRO A 606 8.60 13.05 4.34
N MET A 607 9.39 13.19 3.26
CA MET A 607 8.92 13.78 2.00
C MET A 607 7.79 12.98 1.36
N ILE A 608 7.90 11.65 1.37
CA ILE A 608 6.88 10.79 0.76
C ILE A 608 5.77 10.50 1.77
N GLN A 609 4.76 11.36 1.82
CA GLN A 609 3.57 11.21 2.67
C GLN A 609 3.90 11.06 4.16
N GLY A 610 5.04 11.58 4.59
CA GLY A 610 5.52 11.46 5.96
C GLY A 610 5.33 12.71 6.80
N VAL A 611 5.00 13.86 6.23
CA VAL A 611 4.55 15.03 6.97
C VAL A 611 3.05 14.88 7.20
N VAL A 612 2.63 14.78 8.44
CA VAL A 612 1.25 14.48 8.82
C VAL A 612 0.66 15.62 9.64
N VAL A 613 -0.35 16.26 9.12
CA VAL A 613 -1.14 17.28 9.84
C VAL A 613 -2.27 16.55 10.56
N VAL A 614 -2.36 16.70 11.89
CA VAL A 614 -3.33 15.99 12.74
C VAL A 614 -4.07 16.98 13.63
N ASN A 615 -5.39 17.04 13.52
CA ASN A 615 -6.25 17.89 14.37
C ASN A 615 -5.93 17.67 15.86
N SER A 616 -5.78 18.75 16.62
CA SER A 616 -5.35 18.71 18.03
C SER A 616 -6.28 17.89 18.94
N ARG A 617 -7.55 17.70 18.56
CA ARG A 617 -8.51 16.84 19.28
C ARG A 617 -8.47 15.38 18.87
N MET A 618 -7.78 15.04 17.78
CA MET A 618 -7.69 13.66 17.30
C MET A 618 -6.77 12.83 18.20
N ARG A 619 -7.16 11.61 18.49
CA ARG A 619 -6.44 10.68 19.37
C ARG A 619 -6.23 9.34 18.67
N ASN A 620 -5.37 8.53 19.25
CA ASN A 620 -4.93 7.22 18.78
C ASN A 620 -4.15 7.27 17.46
N VAL A 621 -3.70 8.45 17.02
CA VAL A 621 -2.79 8.60 15.88
C VAL A 621 -1.35 8.37 16.38
N PRO A 622 -0.64 7.32 15.93
CA PRO A 622 0.69 7.02 16.42
C PRO A 622 1.68 8.12 16.04
N SER A 623 2.56 8.49 16.96
CA SER A 623 3.63 9.46 16.72
C SER A 623 4.75 8.89 15.83
N GLN A 624 4.92 7.56 15.82
CA GLN A 624 5.86 6.83 14.97
C GLN A 624 5.14 5.74 14.22
N LEU A 625 5.46 5.57 12.95
CA LEU A 625 4.83 4.61 12.06
C LEU A 625 5.81 4.21 10.96
N GLY A 626 5.81 2.94 10.57
CA GLY A 626 6.45 2.52 9.34
C GLY A 626 5.73 3.16 8.14
N ASN A 627 6.45 3.94 7.34
CA ASN A 627 5.88 4.63 6.18
C ASN A 627 6.40 4.02 4.89
N ASP A 628 5.61 3.13 4.31
CA ASP A 628 5.90 2.51 3.02
C ASP A 628 4.60 2.10 2.32
N TRP A 629 4.67 1.88 1.00
CA TRP A 629 3.52 1.47 0.20
C TRP A 629 2.94 0.11 0.62
N PRO A 630 3.74 -0.97 0.82
CA PRO A 630 3.21 -2.27 1.25
C PRO A 630 2.48 -2.22 2.59
N LEU A 631 2.86 -1.29 3.46
CA LEU A 631 2.22 -1.06 4.76
C LEU A 631 0.85 -0.37 4.67
N ARG A 632 0.50 0.16 3.50
CA ARG A 632 -0.73 0.96 3.29
C ARG A 632 -0.83 2.15 4.24
N THR A 633 0.29 2.77 4.57
CA THR A 633 0.31 3.93 5.48
C THR A 633 -0.68 5.02 5.01
N PRO A 634 -1.64 5.47 5.85
CA PRO A 634 -1.77 5.24 7.30
C PRO A 634 -2.62 4.01 7.71
N GLY A 635 -2.93 3.08 6.82
CA GLY A 635 -3.76 1.90 7.14
C GLY A 635 -3.14 1.00 8.23
N ASN A 636 -1.80 0.89 8.26
CA ASN A 636 -1.08 0.20 9.34
C ASN A 636 -1.17 0.93 10.69
N ALA A 637 -1.56 2.21 10.74
CA ALA A 637 -1.85 2.94 11.98
C ALA A 637 -3.17 2.50 12.64
N ARG A 638 -3.92 1.61 12.00
CA ARG A 638 -5.23 1.13 12.49
C ARG A 638 -6.24 2.27 12.64
N PRO A 639 -6.57 2.99 11.56
CA PRO A 639 -7.38 4.21 11.62
C PRO A 639 -8.79 3.98 12.14
N GLU A 640 -9.28 2.76 12.18
CA GLU A 640 -10.56 2.39 12.78
C GLU A 640 -10.68 2.78 14.26
N GLN A 641 -9.55 2.99 14.97
CA GLN A 641 -9.52 3.43 16.35
C GLN A 641 -9.33 4.95 16.54
N PHE A 642 -9.22 5.72 15.45
CA PHE A 642 -9.10 7.18 15.55
C PHE A 642 -10.42 7.82 15.99
N PHE A 643 -10.34 8.85 16.83
CA PHE A 643 -11.52 9.55 17.34
C PHE A 643 -11.22 10.98 17.77
N TYR A 644 -12.28 11.78 18.00
CA TYR A 644 -12.16 13.08 18.64
C TYR A 644 -12.31 12.98 20.15
N GLN A 645 -11.36 13.52 20.87
CA GLN A 645 -11.55 13.83 22.27
C GLN A 645 -12.49 15.05 22.37
N ARG A 646 -13.60 14.86 23.05
CA ARG A 646 -14.59 15.90 23.38
C ARG A 646 -14.16 16.68 24.61
#